data_01f15c60443d0824f6862840e2705c4f
#
_entry.id   01f15c60443d0824f6862840e2705c4f
#
_cell.length_a   1.000
_cell.length_b   1.000
_cell.length_c   1.000
_cell.angle_alpha   90.00
_cell.angle_beta   90.00
_cell.angle_gamma   90.00
#
_symmetry.space_group_name_H-M   'P 1'
#
loop_
_entity.id
_entity.type
_entity.pdbx_description
1 polymer ?
#
loop_
_entity_poly.entity_id
_entity_poly.type
_entity_poly.pdbx_seq_one_letter_code
_entity_poly.pdbx_strand_id
1 'polypeptide(L)'
;MSEMNGKYEALFTPWKIGNVEIKNRIVMCPMGGTSLFGWFELTGCHFDKEAAKLFLERANNNVGLIIPGIAPLRDTFWGKWLWQNPKMFKELKVFMDEIHKTGAKLFIQLTAGMGRSWAITELVAPLHKNKLTRALVKPIIDTSHELASPSPQKSRWAHDIECPEMTKEQIHEIIEAFAKTAKLCKEAGVDGVEVHAVHEGYLLDQFAIEFFNKRTDEYGGSFENRYRFAAEVVKAIKEACGDDYPVSLRYSVESKMKGFCEGAMPGEKYIEVGRNMEESEKAAKYLQDAGYDMLNADNGTYDSWYWAHPPMYMPENCNLDDVAHIKKFVDIPVVCAGRMDAAVGAQAVAEGRIDAIGVARQFLVDSEWITKMIEDRVEEIKPCICCHAGCFNFSSSKGHANTQDLTDTMGLARCALNPETMQSKKYYVQPAKKQKKIAIIGGGIGGMEAAILCAKRGHTVNLYEKGDKLGGVFIAASAPSFKEKDRDLIAWYIRELYKQPNITVNMNTEIKNIKELDADEIIVATGATPKRIPVKGAENAVEAIDYLLGNREVGENVVVIGGGLTGCEIAYDLYLKGKKPVIVEMQDDLITTKGICLANTSYLRDFFKTNKVPVYLETSLKEISDGSVTLKDKDGKTFSVEADSVVLSVGYNPAPLTTKGKHVHVIGDADKVGNLRTVIWGAWDVCMKL
;
A
#
# COMPACT_ATOMS: atom_id res chain seq x y z
N MET A 1 -6.67 -0.44 -35.66
CA MET A 1 -6.58 0.16 -34.33
C MET A 1 -7.96 0.70 -34.05
N SER A 2 -8.69 0.12 -33.09
CA SER A 2 -9.92 0.73 -32.58
C SER A 2 -9.55 2.16 -32.15
N GLU A 3 -10.41 3.13 -32.39
CA GLU A 3 -10.23 4.50 -31.93
C GLU A 3 -10.09 4.43 -30.41
N MET A 4 -8.84 4.50 -29.93
CA MET A 4 -8.54 4.60 -28.50
C MET A 4 -9.33 5.81 -27.98
N ASN A 5 -10.10 5.61 -26.92
CA ASN A 5 -10.88 6.68 -26.33
C ASN A 5 -9.96 7.89 -26.07
N GLY A 6 -10.17 9.01 -26.76
CA GLY A 6 -9.30 10.20 -26.75
C GLY A 6 -8.93 10.72 -25.34
N LYS A 7 -9.70 10.27 -24.34
CA LYS A 7 -9.49 10.54 -22.91
C LYS A 7 -8.10 10.14 -22.40
N TYR A 8 -7.47 9.09 -22.97
CA TYR A 8 -6.18 8.56 -22.51
C TYR A 8 -5.03 8.76 -23.49
N GLU A 9 -5.28 9.36 -24.64
CA GLU A 9 -4.35 9.45 -25.77
C GLU A 9 -2.97 10.01 -25.38
N ALA A 10 -2.93 11.05 -24.54
CA ALA A 10 -1.67 11.67 -24.11
C ALA A 10 -0.75 10.70 -23.36
N LEU A 11 -1.30 9.71 -22.63
CA LEU A 11 -0.50 8.70 -21.93
C LEU A 11 0.19 7.73 -22.88
N PHE A 12 -0.29 7.59 -24.12
CA PHE A 12 0.26 6.65 -25.10
C PHE A 12 1.20 7.30 -26.12
N THR A 13 1.68 8.51 -25.80
CA THR A 13 2.72 9.19 -26.58
C THR A 13 4.10 8.85 -26.04
N PRO A 14 5.12 8.66 -26.92
CA PRO A 14 6.49 8.40 -26.49
C PRO A 14 7.12 9.64 -25.82
N TRP A 15 8.11 9.41 -24.98
CA TRP A 15 8.90 10.45 -24.31
C TRP A 15 10.31 9.96 -24.05
N LYS A 16 11.20 10.82 -23.51
CA LYS A 16 12.61 10.48 -23.26
C LYS A 16 13.04 10.81 -21.85
N ILE A 17 13.93 9.98 -21.33
CA ILE A 17 14.71 10.23 -20.10
C ILE A 17 16.19 10.14 -20.53
N GLY A 18 16.90 11.27 -20.52
CA GLY A 18 18.21 11.33 -21.16
C GLY A 18 18.12 10.87 -22.63
N ASN A 19 18.93 9.88 -23.01
CA ASN A 19 18.94 9.30 -24.36
C ASN A 19 17.96 8.10 -24.54
N VAL A 20 17.28 7.65 -23.47
CA VAL A 20 16.39 6.48 -23.51
C VAL A 20 14.97 6.89 -23.86
N GLU A 21 14.42 6.32 -24.95
CA GLU A 21 13.04 6.50 -25.34
C GLU A 21 12.11 5.50 -24.65
N ILE A 22 11.01 6.01 -24.10
CA ILE A 22 9.97 5.26 -23.42
C ILE A 22 8.70 5.31 -24.28
N LYS A 23 8.08 4.14 -24.55
CA LYS A 23 6.98 4.01 -25.52
C LYS A 23 5.66 4.66 -25.10
N ASN A 24 5.45 4.90 -23.80
CA ASN A 24 4.26 5.58 -23.27
C ASN A 24 4.57 6.24 -21.91
N ARG A 25 3.66 7.07 -21.41
CA ARG A 25 3.82 7.90 -20.22
C ARG A 25 3.22 7.28 -18.96
N ILE A 26 3.28 5.95 -18.87
CA ILE A 26 2.83 5.18 -17.70
C ILE A 26 4.05 4.47 -17.10
N VAL A 27 4.41 4.89 -15.90
CA VAL A 27 5.54 4.34 -15.15
C VAL A 27 5.02 3.43 -14.04
N MET A 28 5.46 2.18 -14.03
CA MET A 28 5.30 1.31 -12.87
C MET A 28 6.31 1.74 -11.80
N CYS A 29 5.83 2.53 -10.83
CA CYS A 29 6.66 3.06 -9.76
C CYS A 29 7.14 1.98 -8.79
N PRO A 30 8.33 2.17 -8.19
CA PRO A 30 8.89 1.25 -7.23
C PRO A 30 7.99 1.11 -6.00
N MET A 31 7.90 -0.11 -5.50
CA MET A 31 7.17 -0.42 -4.28
C MET A 31 7.94 -1.43 -3.45
N GLY A 32 8.05 -1.20 -2.16
CA GLY A 32 8.68 -2.13 -1.23
C GLY A 32 8.10 -3.54 -1.37
N GLY A 33 8.96 -4.55 -1.35
CA GLY A 33 8.60 -5.94 -1.51
C GLY A 33 8.39 -6.43 -2.95
N THR A 34 8.68 -5.61 -3.96
CA THR A 34 8.70 -6.02 -5.37
C THR A 34 10.11 -5.90 -5.97
N SER A 35 11.15 -6.02 -5.17
CA SER A 35 12.54 -5.95 -5.63
C SER A 35 12.90 -7.14 -6.53
N LEU A 36 13.68 -6.89 -7.57
CA LEU A 36 14.33 -7.96 -8.35
C LEU A 36 15.46 -8.64 -7.58
N PHE A 37 15.93 -8.01 -6.51
CA PHE A 37 16.98 -8.55 -5.65
C PHE A 37 16.38 -8.89 -4.29
N GLY A 38 16.18 -10.19 -4.04
CA GLY A 38 15.72 -10.69 -2.75
C GLY A 38 16.71 -10.29 -1.65
N TRP A 39 16.21 -9.71 -0.57
CA TRP A 39 17.05 -9.10 0.46
C TRP A 39 16.83 -9.66 1.87
N PHE A 40 16.02 -10.71 1.99
CA PHE A 40 15.71 -11.32 3.29
C PHE A 40 16.04 -12.82 3.32
N GLU A 41 17.10 -13.25 2.63
CA GLU A 41 17.53 -14.63 2.70
C GLU A 41 18.82 -14.78 3.49
N LEU A 42 18.91 -15.87 4.25
CA LEU A 42 20.10 -16.24 5.00
C LEU A 42 21.36 -16.38 4.12
N THR A 43 21.20 -16.43 2.80
CA THR A 43 22.27 -16.54 1.81
C THR A 43 22.69 -15.21 1.19
N GLY A 44 22.07 -14.08 1.58
CA GLY A 44 22.29 -12.76 1.01
C GLY A 44 21.43 -12.47 -0.20
N CYS A 45 21.70 -11.35 -0.88
CA CYS A 45 20.93 -10.93 -2.06
C CYS A 45 21.03 -11.93 -3.20
N HIS A 46 19.90 -12.28 -3.80
CA HIS A 46 19.77 -13.15 -4.97
C HIS A 46 18.80 -12.53 -5.97
N PHE A 47 18.81 -13.01 -7.23
CA PHE A 47 17.83 -12.60 -8.23
C PHE A 47 16.48 -13.27 -7.96
N ASP A 48 15.43 -12.44 -7.76
CA ASP A 48 14.08 -12.93 -7.39
C ASP A 48 13.27 -13.26 -8.65
N LYS A 49 13.05 -14.58 -8.86
CA LYS A 49 12.31 -15.10 -10.03
C LYS A 49 10.80 -14.82 -9.97
N GLU A 50 10.21 -14.67 -8.77
CA GLU A 50 8.79 -14.31 -8.63
C GLU A 50 8.58 -12.84 -9.03
N ALA A 51 9.47 -11.96 -8.58
CA ALA A 51 9.47 -10.57 -9.00
C ALA A 51 9.73 -10.43 -10.51
N ALA A 52 10.69 -11.16 -11.05
CA ALA A 52 10.98 -11.17 -12.47
C ALA A 52 9.75 -11.58 -13.31
N LYS A 53 9.02 -12.62 -12.88
CA LYS A 53 7.78 -13.05 -13.53
C LYS A 53 6.72 -11.97 -13.47
N LEU A 54 6.54 -11.32 -12.31
CA LEU A 54 5.59 -10.23 -12.13
C LEU A 54 5.89 -9.08 -13.09
N PHE A 55 7.14 -8.65 -13.21
CA PHE A 55 7.50 -7.53 -14.08
C PHE A 55 7.41 -7.88 -15.56
N LEU A 56 7.83 -9.09 -15.97
CA LEU A 56 7.72 -9.54 -17.35
C LEU A 56 6.26 -9.60 -17.83
N GLU A 57 5.35 -10.04 -16.96
CA GLU A 57 3.92 -10.05 -17.27
C GLU A 57 3.39 -8.63 -17.53
N ARG A 58 3.79 -7.61 -16.74
CA ARG A 58 3.41 -6.21 -16.94
C ARG A 58 4.07 -5.61 -18.19
N ALA A 59 5.31 -5.99 -18.46
CA ALA A 59 6.01 -5.59 -19.68
C ALA A 59 5.29 -6.09 -20.94
N ASN A 60 4.81 -7.34 -20.93
CA ASN A 60 3.99 -7.91 -22.00
C ASN A 60 2.62 -7.23 -22.12
N ASN A 61 2.14 -6.58 -21.06
CA ASN A 61 0.87 -5.83 -21.01
C ASN A 61 1.08 -4.32 -21.13
N ASN A 62 2.02 -3.90 -21.98
CA ASN A 62 2.18 -2.54 -22.49
C ASN A 62 2.73 -1.49 -21.52
N VAL A 63 3.25 -1.82 -20.35
CA VAL A 63 3.92 -0.80 -19.52
C VAL A 63 5.10 -0.17 -20.26
N GLY A 64 5.29 1.16 -20.13
CA GLY A 64 6.38 1.88 -20.79
C GLY A 64 7.71 1.77 -20.03
N LEU A 65 7.69 2.13 -18.75
CA LEU A 65 8.84 2.07 -17.85
C LEU A 65 8.48 1.31 -16.60
N ILE A 66 9.35 0.38 -16.20
CA ILE A 66 9.26 -0.37 -14.94
C ILE A 66 10.40 0.06 -14.02
N ILE A 67 10.08 0.43 -12.80
CA ILE A 67 11.04 0.65 -11.73
C ILE A 67 10.69 -0.33 -10.61
N PRO A 68 11.39 -1.47 -10.48
CA PRO A 68 11.21 -2.41 -9.39
C PRO A 68 11.42 -1.75 -8.03
N GLY A 69 10.87 -2.36 -6.98
CA GLY A 69 11.09 -1.90 -5.61
C GLY A 69 12.57 -1.93 -5.22
N ILE A 70 12.88 -1.32 -4.11
CA ILE A 70 14.23 -0.99 -3.65
C ILE A 70 15.21 -2.16 -3.74
N ALA A 71 16.39 -1.90 -4.29
CA ALA A 71 17.57 -2.74 -4.18
C ALA A 71 18.53 -2.12 -3.16
N PRO A 72 18.69 -2.69 -1.95
CA PRO A 72 19.64 -2.18 -0.97
C PRO A 72 21.06 -2.40 -1.49
N LEU A 73 21.89 -1.37 -1.40
CA LEU A 73 23.30 -1.46 -1.81
C LEU A 73 24.13 -2.36 -0.91
N ARG A 74 23.68 -2.56 0.34
CA ARG A 74 24.35 -3.37 1.33
C ARG A 74 23.36 -4.32 2.01
N ASP A 75 23.78 -5.57 2.17
CA ASP A 75 23.00 -6.59 2.87
C ASP A 75 23.22 -6.47 4.38
N THR A 76 22.14 -6.41 5.14
CA THR A 76 22.21 -6.45 6.62
C THR A 76 22.76 -7.78 7.12
N PHE A 77 22.45 -8.89 6.43
CA PHE A 77 23.04 -10.20 6.70
C PHE A 77 24.38 -10.31 5.96
N TRP A 78 25.44 -10.64 6.69
CA TRP A 78 26.81 -10.79 6.20
C TRP A 78 27.50 -9.48 5.76
N GLY A 79 26.82 -8.34 5.77
CA GLY A 79 27.39 -7.02 5.42
C GLY A 79 27.99 -6.90 4.02
N LYS A 80 27.50 -7.70 3.07
CA LYS A 80 28.00 -7.69 1.68
C LYS A 80 27.38 -6.56 0.88
N TRP A 81 28.17 -5.95 0.01
CA TRP A 81 27.68 -4.99 -0.96
C TRP A 81 27.06 -5.69 -2.16
N LEU A 82 26.02 -5.09 -2.74
CA LEU A 82 25.27 -5.64 -3.86
C LEU A 82 26.17 -5.94 -5.07
N TRP A 83 27.10 -5.05 -5.38
CA TRP A 83 28.07 -5.21 -6.46
C TRP A 83 29.00 -6.42 -6.30
N GLN A 84 29.12 -6.98 -5.12
CA GLN A 84 29.94 -8.18 -4.85
C GLN A 84 29.26 -9.49 -5.26
N ASN A 85 28.06 -9.43 -5.86
CA ASN A 85 27.33 -10.61 -6.30
C ASN A 85 27.20 -10.69 -7.84
N PRO A 86 28.25 -11.12 -8.58
CA PRO A 86 28.25 -11.12 -10.04
C PRO A 86 27.23 -12.10 -10.66
N LYS A 87 26.83 -13.16 -9.94
CA LYS A 87 25.84 -14.13 -10.42
C LYS A 87 24.49 -13.46 -10.65
N MET A 88 24.09 -12.60 -9.75
CA MET A 88 22.81 -11.90 -9.79
C MET A 88 22.71 -10.98 -11.03
N PHE A 89 23.79 -10.29 -11.37
CA PHE A 89 23.83 -9.44 -12.57
C PHE A 89 23.84 -10.25 -13.89
N LYS A 90 24.35 -11.47 -13.87
CA LYS A 90 24.22 -12.39 -15.02
C LYS A 90 22.76 -12.83 -15.22
N GLU A 91 22.06 -13.14 -14.13
CA GLU A 91 20.63 -13.47 -14.18
C GLU A 91 19.79 -12.24 -14.60
N LEU A 92 20.13 -11.04 -14.11
CA LEU A 92 19.52 -9.78 -14.52
C LEU A 92 19.69 -9.53 -16.03
N LYS A 93 20.86 -9.80 -16.61
CA LYS A 93 21.10 -9.64 -18.05
C LYS A 93 20.14 -10.50 -18.89
N VAL A 94 19.98 -11.75 -18.52
CA VAL A 94 19.03 -12.66 -19.22
C VAL A 94 17.60 -12.12 -19.11
N PHE A 95 17.24 -11.59 -17.95
CA PHE A 95 15.94 -10.99 -17.73
C PHE A 95 15.73 -9.71 -18.56
N MET A 96 16.76 -8.86 -18.68
CA MET A 96 16.68 -7.63 -19.49
C MET A 96 16.48 -7.95 -20.98
N ASP A 97 17.09 -9.00 -21.49
CA ASP A 97 16.85 -9.47 -22.87
C ASP A 97 15.37 -9.81 -23.11
N GLU A 98 14.67 -10.37 -22.12
CA GLU A 98 13.22 -10.65 -22.22
C GLU A 98 12.37 -9.36 -22.09
N ILE A 99 12.74 -8.47 -21.20
CA ILE A 99 12.06 -7.16 -21.05
C ILE A 99 12.12 -6.36 -22.35
N HIS A 100 13.31 -6.28 -22.97
CA HIS A 100 13.50 -5.50 -24.19
C HIS A 100 12.69 -6.03 -25.38
N LYS A 101 12.42 -7.34 -25.47
CA LYS A 101 11.52 -7.91 -26.51
C LYS A 101 10.10 -7.34 -26.44
N THR A 102 9.65 -6.85 -25.29
CA THR A 102 8.32 -6.25 -25.11
C THR A 102 8.28 -4.77 -25.49
N GLY A 103 9.44 -4.16 -25.72
CA GLY A 103 9.57 -2.71 -25.90
C GLY A 103 9.47 -1.89 -24.61
N ALA A 104 9.31 -2.52 -23.46
CA ALA A 104 9.37 -1.85 -22.16
C ALA A 104 10.82 -1.51 -21.81
N LYS A 105 10.98 -0.47 -20.96
CA LYS A 105 12.25 -0.08 -20.34
C LYS A 105 12.22 -0.39 -18.85
N LEU A 106 13.43 -0.60 -18.28
CA LEU A 106 13.54 -0.91 -16.85
C LEU A 106 14.72 -0.14 -16.24
N PHE A 107 14.43 0.53 -15.13
CA PHE A 107 15.41 1.17 -14.26
C PHE A 107 15.48 0.41 -12.94
N ILE A 108 16.68 0.22 -12.39
CA ILE A 108 16.84 -0.37 -11.05
C ILE A 108 16.88 0.74 -10.01
N GLN A 109 15.98 0.68 -9.02
CA GLN A 109 16.03 1.61 -7.89
C GLN A 109 17.03 1.13 -6.85
N LEU A 110 18.10 1.91 -6.63
CA LEU A 110 19.17 1.66 -5.66
C LEU A 110 18.96 2.54 -4.41
N THR A 111 19.14 1.98 -3.22
CA THR A 111 19.00 2.76 -1.97
C THR A 111 20.28 2.81 -1.15
N ALA A 112 20.57 4.01 -0.65
CA ALA A 112 21.62 4.25 0.35
C ALA A 112 21.30 3.65 1.73
N GLY A 113 20.06 3.20 1.93
CA GLY A 113 19.54 2.76 3.22
C GLY A 113 18.42 3.66 3.74
N MET A 114 17.84 3.24 4.84
CA MET A 114 16.66 3.88 5.43
C MET A 114 16.99 4.75 6.65
N GLY A 115 18.21 4.65 7.19
CA GLY A 115 18.63 5.39 8.37
C GLY A 115 17.66 5.20 9.54
N ARG A 116 17.20 6.29 10.17
CA ARG A 116 16.22 6.24 11.27
C ARG A 116 14.87 5.60 10.88
N SER A 117 14.60 5.53 9.60
CA SER A 117 13.35 4.93 9.08
C SER A 117 13.47 3.43 8.83
N TRP A 118 14.63 2.83 9.09
CA TRP A 118 14.80 1.38 8.97
C TRP A 118 13.97 0.64 10.01
N ALA A 119 13.19 -0.34 9.54
CA ALA A 119 12.29 -1.12 10.40
C ALA A 119 13.05 -2.27 11.07
N ILE A 120 13.58 -2.03 12.25
CA ILE A 120 14.22 -3.06 13.04
C ILE A 120 13.20 -4.05 13.60
N THR A 121 13.38 -5.34 13.30
CA THR A 121 12.44 -6.38 13.71
C THR A 121 12.54 -6.69 15.21
N GLU A 122 11.48 -7.28 15.78
CA GLU A 122 11.48 -7.76 17.18
C GLU A 122 12.60 -8.76 17.46
N LEU A 123 13.02 -9.53 16.46
CA LEU A 123 14.12 -10.47 16.58
C LEU A 123 15.49 -9.77 16.69
N VAL A 124 15.70 -8.70 15.91
CA VAL A 124 16.99 -8.00 15.81
C VAL A 124 17.14 -6.91 16.87
N ALA A 125 16.05 -6.27 17.28
CA ALA A 125 16.07 -5.16 18.22
C ALA A 125 16.77 -5.49 19.57
N PRO A 126 16.51 -6.62 20.25
CA PRO A 126 17.21 -6.97 21.49
C PRO A 126 18.73 -7.18 21.28
N LEU A 127 19.12 -7.76 20.15
CA LEU A 127 20.52 -7.98 19.79
C LEU A 127 21.24 -6.65 19.54
N HIS A 128 20.54 -5.67 18.96
CA HIS A 128 21.11 -4.36 18.69
C HIS A 128 21.24 -3.48 19.94
N LYS A 129 20.28 -3.52 20.87
CA LYS A 129 20.26 -2.67 22.08
C LYS A 129 21.46 -2.92 23.01
N ASN A 130 21.91 -4.14 23.13
CA ASN A 130 23.06 -4.48 23.96
C ASN A 130 24.35 -4.37 23.14
N LYS A 131 25.30 -3.54 23.59
CA LYS A 131 26.59 -3.30 22.91
C LYS A 131 27.42 -4.60 22.74
N LEU A 132 27.40 -5.50 23.73
CA LEU A 132 28.13 -6.75 23.66
C LEU A 132 27.52 -7.72 22.66
N THR A 133 26.20 -7.94 22.71
CA THR A 133 25.50 -8.80 21.74
C THR A 133 25.62 -8.25 20.33
N ARG A 134 25.47 -6.93 20.14
CA ARG A 134 25.68 -6.27 18.84
C ARG A 134 27.07 -6.53 18.27
N ALA A 135 28.13 -6.44 19.09
CA ALA A 135 29.49 -6.73 18.64
C ALA A 135 29.68 -8.20 18.28
N LEU A 136 29.08 -9.12 19.05
CA LEU A 136 29.18 -10.57 18.82
C LEU A 136 28.43 -11.01 17.56
N VAL A 137 27.26 -10.42 17.25
CA VAL A 137 26.47 -10.79 16.07
C VAL A 137 26.87 -10.04 14.79
N LYS A 138 27.67 -8.98 14.91
CA LYS A 138 28.08 -8.13 13.77
C LYS A 138 28.62 -8.90 12.55
N PRO A 139 29.39 -10.00 12.68
CA PRO A 139 29.83 -10.78 11.52
C PRO A 139 28.69 -11.41 10.72
N ILE A 140 27.49 -11.55 11.31
CA ILE A 140 26.31 -12.16 10.68
C ILE A 140 25.23 -11.12 10.42
N ILE A 141 24.99 -10.21 11.40
CA ILE A 141 23.97 -9.16 11.31
C ILE A 141 24.66 -7.82 11.56
N ASP A 142 24.94 -7.08 10.50
CA ASP A 142 25.57 -5.77 10.59
C ASP A 142 24.58 -4.64 10.28
N THR A 143 24.10 -4.01 11.35
CA THR A 143 23.15 -2.88 11.29
C THR A 143 23.84 -1.52 11.23
N SER A 144 25.17 -1.47 11.12
CA SER A 144 25.94 -0.22 11.28
C SER A 144 25.68 0.82 10.20
N HIS A 145 25.33 0.38 8.97
CA HIS A 145 24.95 1.28 7.88
C HIS A 145 23.43 1.51 7.87
N GLU A 146 22.65 0.46 8.14
CA GLU A 146 21.18 0.51 8.03
C GLU A 146 20.54 1.46 9.04
N LEU A 147 21.07 1.56 10.26
CA LEU A 147 20.58 2.47 11.30
C LEU A 147 21.31 3.81 11.35
N ALA A 148 22.41 3.97 10.63
CA ALA A 148 23.14 5.23 10.63
C ALA A 148 22.30 6.34 9.97
N SER A 149 22.29 7.50 10.59
CA SER A 149 21.53 8.68 10.17
C SER A 149 22.44 9.91 10.14
N PRO A 150 22.03 11.05 9.55
CA PRO A 150 22.91 12.22 9.46
C PRO A 150 23.39 12.69 10.84
N SER A 151 22.55 12.60 11.86
CA SER A 151 22.85 12.97 13.25
C SER A 151 22.23 11.98 14.22
N PRO A 152 22.71 11.85 15.48
CA PRO A 152 22.11 10.95 16.45
C PRO A 152 20.63 11.28 16.67
N GLN A 153 19.75 10.31 16.50
CA GLN A 153 18.31 10.50 16.64
C GLN A 153 17.57 9.18 16.91
N LYS A 154 16.32 9.27 17.35
CA LYS A 154 15.51 8.09 17.63
C LYS A 154 15.06 7.41 16.33
N SER A 155 15.02 6.06 16.35
CA SER A 155 14.37 5.30 15.28
C SER A 155 12.90 5.67 15.16
N ARG A 156 12.41 5.76 13.91
CA ARG A 156 10.99 6.03 13.61
C ARG A 156 10.05 4.95 14.15
N TRP A 157 10.51 3.70 14.16
CA TRP A 157 9.69 2.53 14.49
C TRP A 157 9.91 1.98 15.89
N ALA A 158 11.06 2.31 16.49
CA ALA A 158 11.50 1.81 17.81
C ALA A 158 12.12 2.97 18.59
N HIS A 159 11.30 3.76 19.24
CA HIS A 159 11.69 5.02 19.89
C HIS A 159 12.70 4.85 21.04
N ASP A 160 12.91 3.63 21.48
CA ASP A 160 13.92 3.23 22.47
C ASP A 160 15.28 2.81 21.85
N ILE A 161 15.37 2.88 20.51
CA ILE A 161 16.62 2.68 19.77
C ILE A 161 17.10 4.02 19.24
N GLU A 162 18.36 4.34 19.55
CA GLU A 162 19.06 5.49 18.99
C GLU A 162 19.83 5.08 17.73
N CYS A 163 19.61 5.85 16.65
CA CYS A 163 20.34 5.72 15.39
C CYS A 163 21.60 6.58 15.47
N PRO A 164 22.80 6.02 15.30
CA PRO A 164 24.05 6.77 15.40
C PRO A 164 24.27 7.69 14.21
N GLU A 165 25.13 8.67 14.39
CA GLU A 165 25.63 9.49 13.27
C GLU A 165 26.43 8.64 12.30
N MET A 166 26.18 8.82 10.99
CA MET A 166 26.94 8.19 9.91
C MET A 166 28.32 8.85 9.79
N THR A 167 29.37 8.04 9.69
CA THR A 167 30.71 8.56 9.48
C THR A 167 30.92 8.98 8.03
N LYS A 168 31.93 9.81 7.75
CA LYS A 168 32.28 10.21 6.37
C LYS A 168 32.76 9.03 5.54
N GLU A 169 33.44 8.09 6.16
CA GLU A 169 33.87 6.84 5.52
C GLU A 169 32.67 6.04 5.02
N GLN A 170 31.62 5.91 5.86
CA GLN A 170 30.38 5.23 5.47
C GLN A 170 29.67 5.95 4.32
N ILE A 171 29.67 7.28 4.31
CA ILE A 171 29.11 8.09 3.20
C ILE A 171 29.85 7.77 1.90
N HIS A 172 31.19 7.79 1.93
CA HIS A 172 32.02 7.50 0.76
C HIS A 172 31.88 6.06 0.27
N GLU A 173 31.78 5.08 1.20
CA GLU A 173 31.53 3.68 0.85
C GLU A 173 30.19 3.51 0.11
N ILE A 174 29.15 4.23 0.54
CA ILE A 174 27.82 4.20 -0.11
C ILE A 174 27.90 4.84 -1.51
N ILE A 175 28.56 5.99 -1.67
CA ILE A 175 28.75 6.66 -2.98
C ILE A 175 29.47 5.71 -3.94
N GLU A 176 30.54 5.08 -3.49
CA GLU A 176 31.30 4.11 -4.30
C GLU A 176 30.44 2.89 -4.66
N ALA A 177 29.61 2.41 -3.74
CA ALA A 177 28.70 1.28 -3.98
C ALA A 177 27.62 1.61 -5.01
N PHE A 178 27.09 2.85 -5.02
CA PHE A 178 26.20 3.31 -6.10
C PHE A 178 26.88 3.25 -7.47
N ALA A 179 28.07 3.80 -7.59
CA ALA A 179 28.83 3.82 -8.85
C ALA A 179 29.12 2.41 -9.38
N LYS A 180 29.65 1.53 -8.51
CA LYS A 180 29.97 0.14 -8.87
C LYS A 180 28.70 -0.65 -9.25
N THR A 181 27.62 -0.48 -8.50
CA THR A 181 26.36 -1.19 -8.77
C THR A 181 25.70 -0.70 -10.05
N ALA A 182 25.64 0.61 -10.26
CA ALA A 182 25.09 1.20 -11.49
C ALA A 182 25.84 0.74 -12.74
N LYS A 183 27.20 0.64 -12.66
CA LYS A 183 28.01 0.10 -13.75
C LYS A 183 27.64 -1.34 -14.09
N LEU A 184 27.47 -2.20 -13.09
CA LEU A 184 27.03 -3.58 -13.31
C LEU A 184 25.60 -3.66 -13.86
N CYS A 185 24.71 -2.77 -13.44
CA CYS A 185 23.37 -2.64 -14.03
C CYS A 185 23.45 -2.28 -15.52
N LYS A 186 24.27 -1.27 -15.89
CA LYS A 186 24.50 -0.90 -17.29
C LYS A 186 25.06 -2.07 -18.10
N GLU A 187 26.05 -2.79 -17.59
CA GLU A 187 26.65 -3.98 -18.24
C GLU A 187 25.65 -5.13 -18.38
N ALA A 188 24.66 -5.22 -17.48
CA ALA A 188 23.55 -6.17 -17.59
C ALA A 188 22.43 -5.72 -18.55
N GLY A 189 22.57 -4.56 -19.20
CA GLY A 189 21.58 -4.04 -20.16
C GLY A 189 20.42 -3.28 -19.52
N VAL A 190 20.51 -2.90 -18.24
CA VAL A 190 19.51 -2.06 -17.57
C VAL A 190 19.53 -0.66 -18.19
N ASP A 191 18.36 -0.11 -18.53
CA ASP A 191 18.22 1.13 -19.28
C ASP A 191 18.59 2.41 -18.49
N GLY A 192 18.58 2.33 -17.16
CA GLY A 192 18.95 3.41 -16.25
C GLY A 192 18.85 2.99 -14.80
N VAL A 193 19.23 3.84 -13.88
CA VAL A 193 19.04 3.61 -12.44
C VAL A 193 18.23 4.73 -11.82
N GLU A 194 17.49 4.40 -10.75
CA GLU A 194 16.84 5.39 -9.90
C GLU A 194 17.53 5.43 -8.55
N VAL A 195 17.92 6.60 -8.11
CA VAL A 195 18.45 6.82 -6.76
C VAL A 195 17.27 6.95 -5.80
N HIS A 196 17.19 6.07 -4.85
CA HIS A 196 16.25 6.15 -3.73
C HIS A 196 17.00 6.63 -2.48
N ALA A 197 16.84 7.77 -1.89
CA ALA A 197 15.94 8.81 -2.30
C ALA A 197 16.21 10.07 -1.48
N VAL A 198 15.94 11.17 -2.08
CA VAL A 198 15.53 12.41 -1.41
C VAL A 198 13.99 12.33 -1.29
N HIS A 199 13.49 11.32 -0.54
CA HIS A 199 12.09 10.90 -0.53
C HIS A 199 11.75 10.13 0.74
N GLU A 200 10.54 10.28 1.26
CA GLU A 200 9.93 9.54 2.37
C GLU A 200 10.71 9.54 3.69
N GLY A 201 11.69 10.42 3.87
CA GLY A 201 12.54 10.40 5.07
C GLY A 201 13.52 9.20 5.08
N TYR A 202 13.91 8.64 3.91
CA TYR A 202 15.03 7.73 3.76
C TYR A 202 16.36 8.45 3.94
N LEU A 203 17.47 7.73 3.90
CA LEU A 203 18.76 8.26 4.33
C LEU A 203 19.14 9.59 3.64
N LEU A 204 19.08 9.65 2.30
CA LEU A 204 19.43 10.89 1.57
C LEU A 204 18.47 12.04 1.89
N ASP A 205 17.20 11.75 2.14
CA ASP A 205 16.22 12.75 2.56
C ASP A 205 16.48 13.24 3.99
N GLN A 206 16.90 12.35 4.88
CA GLN A 206 17.31 12.73 6.24
C GLN A 206 18.52 13.68 6.22
N PHE A 207 19.46 13.48 5.29
CA PHE A 207 20.58 14.44 5.08
C PHE A 207 20.07 15.78 4.55
N ALA A 208 19.11 15.79 3.64
CA ALA A 208 18.55 16.99 3.03
C ALA A 208 17.71 17.83 4.02
N ILE A 209 16.96 17.19 4.92
CA ILE A 209 16.03 17.85 5.85
C ILE A 209 16.77 18.35 7.09
N GLU A 210 16.78 19.67 7.31
CA GLU A 210 17.46 20.30 8.46
C GLU A 210 16.93 19.80 9.81
N PHE A 211 15.65 19.44 9.91
CA PHE A 211 15.05 18.85 11.12
C PHE A 211 15.81 17.62 11.61
N PHE A 212 16.29 16.77 10.69
CA PHE A 212 17.03 15.54 10.99
C PHE A 212 18.54 15.72 10.93
N ASN A 213 19.05 16.65 10.12
CA ASN A 213 20.48 16.85 9.89
C ASN A 213 21.00 18.02 10.73
N LYS A 214 21.71 17.70 11.82
CA LYS A 214 22.36 18.67 12.72
C LYS A 214 23.89 18.63 12.62
N ARG A 215 24.42 18.06 11.51
CA ARG A 215 25.86 18.01 11.26
C ARG A 215 26.46 19.42 11.08
N THR A 216 27.73 19.56 11.46
CA THR A 216 28.51 20.81 11.31
C THR A 216 29.66 20.68 10.33
N ASP A 217 29.76 19.52 9.66
CA ASP A 217 30.73 19.26 8.59
C ASP A 217 30.16 19.58 7.18
N GLU A 218 30.85 19.17 6.12
CA GLU A 218 30.48 19.41 4.72
C GLU A 218 29.20 18.71 4.28
N TYR A 219 28.58 17.87 5.12
CA TYR A 219 27.29 17.20 4.86
C TYR A 219 26.13 17.78 5.68
N GLY A 220 26.33 18.92 6.34
CA GLY A 220 25.30 19.59 7.15
C GLY A 220 25.39 21.10 7.17
N GLY A 221 24.44 21.76 7.81
CA GLY A 221 24.35 23.22 7.90
C GLY A 221 23.72 23.84 6.65
N SER A 222 24.52 24.32 5.69
CA SER A 222 23.99 25.02 4.51
C SER A 222 23.14 24.10 3.61
N PHE A 223 22.31 24.71 2.77
CA PHE A 223 21.52 24.00 1.76
C PHE A 223 22.39 23.08 0.91
N GLU A 224 23.48 23.58 0.33
CA GLU A 224 24.37 22.81 -0.54
C GLU A 224 24.99 21.63 0.18
N ASN A 225 25.37 21.81 1.45
CA ASN A 225 25.93 20.74 2.26
C ASN A 225 24.91 19.65 2.56
N ARG A 226 23.67 20.00 2.86
CA ARG A 226 22.59 19.04 3.12
C ARG A 226 22.21 18.20 1.89
N TYR A 227 22.32 18.76 0.70
CA TYR A 227 22.04 18.07 -0.57
C TYR A 227 23.31 17.47 -1.22
N ARG A 228 24.50 17.72 -0.65
CA ARG A 228 25.80 17.25 -1.16
C ARG A 228 25.84 15.74 -1.38
N PHE A 229 25.36 14.94 -0.42
CA PHE A 229 25.39 13.49 -0.53
C PHE A 229 24.62 13.00 -1.78
N ALA A 230 23.40 13.49 -2.00
CA ALA A 230 22.62 13.16 -3.19
C ALA A 230 23.31 13.62 -4.50
N ALA A 231 23.96 14.78 -4.50
CA ALA A 231 24.71 15.30 -5.65
C ALA A 231 25.97 14.49 -5.94
N GLU A 232 26.69 14.05 -4.93
CA GLU A 232 27.90 13.21 -5.10
C GLU A 232 27.55 11.81 -5.60
N VAL A 233 26.39 11.25 -5.19
CA VAL A 233 25.90 9.97 -5.71
C VAL A 233 25.67 10.01 -7.21
N VAL A 234 24.94 11.00 -7.74
CA VAL A 234 24.68 11.07 -9.18
C VAL A 234 25.96 11.33 -9.96
N LYS A 235 26.87 12.18 -9.47
CA LYS A 235 28.17 12.41 -10.11
C LYS A 235 28.99 11.13 -10.22
N ALA A 236 29.10 10.36 -9.14
CA ALA A 236 29.84 9.10 -9.12
C ALA A 236 29.23 8.05 -10.08
N ILE A 237 27.88 8.01 -10.20
CA ILE A 237 27.21 7.16 -11.18
C ILE A 237 27.55 7.61 -12.62
N LYS A 238 27.46 8.90 -12.90
CA LYS A 238 27.79 9.45 -14.22
C LYS A 238 29.26 9.21 -14.60
N GLU A 239 30.17 9.38 -13.67
CA GLU A 239 31.60 9.08 -13.89
C GLU A 239 31.84 7.59 -14.22
N ALA A 240 31.12 6.68 -13.55
CA ALA A 240 31.26 5.23 -13.75
C ALA A 240 30.56 4.72 -15.03
N CYS A 241 29.42 5.35 -15.39
CA CYS A 241 28.51 4.86 -16.42
C CYS A 241 28.52 5.73 -17.69
N GLY A 242 29.11 6.95 -17.68
CA GLY A 242 29.00 7.94 -18.73
C GLY A 242 27.80 8.87 -18.53
N ASP A 243 27.93 10.11 -19.05
CA ASP A 243 26.95 11.19 -18.87
C ASP A 243 25.59 10.88 -19.52
N ASP A 244 25.57 10.02 -20.53
CA ASP A 244 24.40 9.62 -21.29
C ASP A 244 23.53 8.52 -20.57
N TYR A 245 24.08 7.87 -19.54
CA TYR A 245 23.34 6.84 -18.81
C TYR A 245 22.31 7.48 -17.87
N PRO A 246 20.99 7.22 -18.03
CA PRO A 246 19.96 7.89 -17.27
C PRO A 246 20.02 7.58 -15.78
N VAL A 247 19.91 8.64 -14.96
CA VAL A 247 19.80 8.55 -13.51
C VAL A 247 18.55 9.29 -13.05
N SER A 248 17.54 8.56 -12.65
CA SER A 248 16.32 9.10 -12.04
C SER A 248 16.52 9.35 -10.53
N LEU A 249 15.77 10.28 -9.97
CA LEU A 249 15.70 10.51 -8.53
C LEU A 249 14.26 10.29 -8.05
N ARG A 250 14.08 9.44 -7.05
CA ARG A 250 12.83 9.41 -6.30
C ARG A 250 12.81 10.60 -5.34
N TYR A 251 11.79 11.47 -5.44
CA TYR A 251 11.80 12.80 -4.85
C TYR A 251 10.48 13.13 -4.14
N SER A 252 10.54 13.54 -2.86
CA SER A 252 9.40 14.14 -2.16
C SER A 252 9.43 15.66 -2.35
N VAL A 253 8.36 16.23 -2.89
CA VAL A 253 8.23 17.68 -3.10
C VAL A 253 8.15 18.39 -1.76
N GLU A 254 7.18 18.04 -0.92
CA GLU A 254 7.08 18.54 0.45
C GLU A 254 7.05 17.38 1.45
N SER A 255 7.64 17.59 2.61
CA SER A 255 7.68 16.57 3.66
C SER A 255 6.33 16.34 4.33
N LYS A 256 5.45 17.36 4.35
CA LYS A 256 4.13 17.33 5.00
C LYS A 256 4.20 16.98 6.49
N MET A 257 5.24 17.47 7.18
CA MET A 257 5.56 17.17 8.59
C MET A 257 5.32 18.37 9.50
N LYS A 258 4.71 18.11 10.68
CA LYS A 258 4.60 19.06 11.79
C LYS A 258 5.63 18.81 12.88
N GLY A 259 6.19 17.60 12.93
CA GLY A 259 7.14 17.15 13.94
C GLY A 259 7.50 15.69 13.78
N PHE A 260 8.17 15.14 14.78
CA PHE A 260 8.54 13.73 14.83
C PHE A 260 7.28 12.85 14.91
N CYS A 261 7.07 11.99 13.91
CA CYS A 261 5.88 11.13 13.79
C CYS A 261 4.54 11.90 13.69
N GLU A 262 4.58 13.16 13.26
CA GLU A 262 3.38 13.99 13.12
C GLU A 262 3.26 14.52 11.68
N GLY A 263 2.29 14.02 10.93
CA GLY A 263 1.94 14.49 9.59
C GLY A 263 0.89 15.62 9.61
N ALA A 264 0.89 16.43 8.56
CA ALA A 264 -0.15 17.43 8.33
C ALA A 264 -1.32 16.81 7.56
N MET A 265 -2.55 17.10 7.95
CA MET A 265 -3.75 16.68 7.23
C MET A 265 -3.91 17.45 5.92
N PRO A 266 -4.53 16.88 4.88
CA PRO A 266 -4.88 17.62 3.68
C PRO A 266 -5.70 18.88 4.02
N GLY A 267 -5.24 20.06 3.54
CA GLY A 267 -5.88 21.34 3.80
C GLY A 267 -5.62 21.94 5.19
N GLU A 268 -4.86 21.29 6.06
CA GLU A 268 -4.47 21.82 7.36
C GLU A 268 -3.50 23.00 7.20
N LYS A 269 -3.68 24.04 8.02
CA LYS A 269 -2.68 25.12 8.16
C LYS A 269 -1.68 24.71 9.23
N TYR A 270 -0.42 24.53 8.86
CA TYR A 270 0.65 24.09 9.75
C TYR A 270 1.98 24.78 9.41
N ILE A 271 2.97 24.58 10.26
CA ILE A 271 4.36 24.97 9.99
C ILE A 271 5.10 23.70 9.55
N GLU A 272 5.61 23.71 8.32
CA GLU A 272 6.42 22.63 7.79
C GLU A 272 7.80 22.63 8.48
N VAL A 273 8.15 21.52 9.12
CA VAL A 273 9.45 21.34 9.77
C VAL A 273 10.45 20.56 8.91
N GLY A 274 9.96 19.91 7.86
CA GLY A 274 10.77 19.24 6.84
C GLY A 274 11.07 20.16 5.65
N ARG A 275 11.05 19.59 4.44
CA ARG A 275 11.20 20.36 3.19
C ARG A 275 9.87 21.01 2.82
N ASN A 276 9.86 22.32 2.74
CA ASN A 276 8.75 23.11 2.24
C ASN A 276 8.88 23.35 0.73
N MET A 277 7.88 23.98 0.11
CA MET A 277 7.85 24.22 -1.34
C MET A 277 9.02 25.11 -1.80
N GLU A 278 9.36 26.17 -1.08
CA GLU A 278 10.46 27.08 -1.45
C GLU A 278 11.84 26.35 -1.48
N GLU A 279 12.11 25.52 -0.48
CA GLU A 279 13.31 24.68 -0.48
C GLU A 279 13.25 23.63 -1.59
N SER A 280 12.07 23.08 -1.88
CA SER A 280 11.87 22.08 -2.91
C SER A 280 12.15 22.61 -4.32
N GLU A 281 11.75 23.85 -4.62
CA GLU A 281 12.06 24.53 -5.88
C GLU A 281 13.57 24.62 -6.11
N LYS A 282 14.31 25.05 -5.10
CA LYS A 282 15.79 25.15 -5.15
C LYS A 282 16.42 23.75 -5.26
N ALA A 283 15.90 22.79 -4.51
CA ALA A 283 16.44 21.44 -4.47
C ALA A 283 16.26 20.70 -5.80
N ALA A 284 15.08 20.79 -6.41
CA ALA A 284 14.81 20.17 -7.71
C ALA A 284 15.78 20.69 -8.79
N LYS A 285 15.96 22.00 -8.86
CA LYS A 285 16.91 22.61 -9.79
C LYS A 285 18.37 22.22 -9.49
N TYR A 286 18.78 22.27 -8.22
CA TYR A 286 20.13 21.89 -7.80
C TYR A 286 20.46 20.43 -8.14
N LEU A 287 19.50 19.51 -7.93
CA LEU A 287 19.69 18.10 -8.21
C LEU A 287 19.69 17.81 -9.72
N GLN A 288 18.85 18.49 -10.51
CA GLN A 288 18.98 18.46 -11.97
C GLN A 288 20.37 18.90 -12.42
N ASP A 289 20.86 20.02 -11.92
CA ASP A 289 22.17 20.59 -12.31
C ASP A 289 23.33 19.69 -11.82
N ALA A 290 23.11 18.87 -10.79
CA ALA A 290 24.08 17.86 -10.33
C ALA A 290 24.17 16.66 -11.27
N GLY A 291 23.15 16.41 -12.14
CA GLY A 291 23.19 15.37 -13.17
C GLY A 291 22.02 14.37 -13.15
N TYR A 292 20.95 14.57 -12.37
CA TYR A 292 19.75 13.75 -12.46
C TYR A 292 18.97 14.05 -13.73
N ASP A 293 18.43 13.01 -14.39
CA ASP A 293 17.74 13.09 -15.67
C ASP A 293 16.21 13.00 -15.57
N MET A 294 15.67 12.68 -14.39
CA MET A 294 14.22 12.59 -14.14
C MET A 294 13.93 12.73 -12.65
N LEU A 295 12.83 13.38 -12.31
CA LEU A 295 12.23 13.34 -10.98
C LEU A 295 11.01 12.41 -10.99
N ASN A 296 11.03 11.36 -10.19
CA ASN A 296 9.88 10.51 -9.89
C ASN A 296 9.30 11.00 -8.55
N ALA A 297 8.27 11.85 -8.60
CA ALA A 297 7.89 12.74 -7.53
C ALA A 297 6.53 12.43 -6.90
N ASP A 298 6.44 12.70 -5.59
CA ASP A 298 5.24 12.73 -4.78
C ASP A 298 5.46 13.61 -3.54
N ASN A 299 4.71 13.42 -2.45
CA ASN A 299 4.88 14.10 -1.18
C ASN A 299 5.09 13.14 -0.02
N GLY A 300 5.52 13.70 1.11
CA GLY A 300 5.49 13.03 2.39
C GLY A 300 6.80 12.40 2.83
N THR A 301 6.79 12.00 4.09
CA THR A 301 7.85 11.24 4.76
C THR A 301 7.22 10.11 5.58
N TYR A 302 8.04 9.28 6.20
CA TYR A 302 7.55 8.29 7.17
C TYR A 302 6.95 8.92 8.45
N ASP A 303 7.17 10.19 8.69
CA ASP A 303 6.52 10.94 9.76
C ASP A 303 5.13 11.46 9.34
N SER A 304 4.89 11.61 8.04
CA SER A 304 3.60 11.94 7.41
C SER A 304 3.10 10.79 6.53
N TRP A 305 3.01 9.60 7.10
CA TRP A 305 2.91 8.31 6.42
C TRP A 305 1.81 8.18 5.36
N TYR A 306 0.66 8.80 5.57
CA TYR A 306 -0.45 8.77 4.63
C TYR A 306 -0.27 9.69 3.40
N TRP A 307 0.72 10.59 3.39
CA TRP A 307 1.12 11.31 2.19
C TRP A 307 2.04 10.46 1.31
N ALA A 308 3.02 9.82 1.93
CA ALA A 308 3.94 8.93 1.23
C ALA A 308 3.22 7.69 0.67
N HIS A 309 2.18 7.23 1.36
CA HIS A 309 1.40 6.04 0.99
C HIS A 309 -0.10 6.32 1.07
N PRO A 310 -0.67 7.08 0.11
CA PRO A 310 -2.03 7.56 0.22
C PRO A 310 -3.06 6.43 0.35
N PRO A 311 -3.79 6.33 1.52
CA PRO A 311 -4.91 5.42 1.69
C PRO A 311 -6.17 5.91 0.98
N MET A 312 -7.26 5.15 1.07
CA MET A 312 -8.54 5.52 0.46
C MET A 312 -9.12 6.85 0.97
N TYR A 313 -8.74 7.30 2.15
CA TYR A 313 -9.18 8.58 2.73
C TYR A 313 -8.51 9.80 2.13
N MET A 314 -7.34 9.64 1.51
CA MET A 314 -6.66 10.73 0.81
C MET A 314 -7.35 10.99 -0.53
N PRO A 315 -7.43 12.25 -0.99
CA PRO A 315 -7.99 12.56 -2.32
C PRO A 315 -7.27 11.80 -3.44
N GLU A 316 -7.98 11.48 -4.52
CA GLU A 316 -7.32 11.08 -5.76
C GLU A 316 -6.45 12.22 -6.28
N ASN A 317 -5.34 11.87 -6.92
CA ASN A 317 -4.37 12.82 -7.47
C ASN A 317 -3.78 13.79 -6.42
N CYS A 318 -3.70 13.37 -5.14
CA CYS A 318 -3.38 14.21 -4.00
C CYS A 318 -2.02 14.94 -4.09
N ASN A 319 -1.11 14.48 -4.95
CA ASN A 319 0.22 15.07 -5.13
C ASN A 319 0.34 15.89 -6.43
N LEU A 320 -0.68 15.88 -7.30
CA LEU A 320 -0.55 16.42 -8.66
C LEU A 320 -0.20 17.90 -8.69
N ASP A 321 -0.85 18.73 -7.87
CA ASP A 321 -0.62 20.18 -7.91
C ASP A 321 0.78 20.56 -7.44
N ASP A 322 1.27 19.92 -6.38
CA ASP A 322 2.62 20.15 -5.84
C ASP A 322 3.70 19.69 -6.82
N VAL A 323 3.52 18.50 -7.41
CA VAL A 323 4.44 17.96 -8.43
C VAL A 323 4.43 18.81 -9.71
N ALA A 324 3.25 19.22 -10.17
CA ALA A 324 3.11 20.12 -11.32
C ALA A 324 3.74 21.51 -11.05
N HIS A 325 3.74 21.96 -9.80
CA HIS A 325 4.45 23.18 -9.43
C HIS A 325 5.95 23.01 -9.62
N ILE A 326 6.55 21.93 -9.12
CA ILE A 326 7.98 21.65 -9.26
C ILE A 326 8.41 21.49 -10.73
N LYS A 327 7.55 20.93 -11.59
CA LYS A 327 7.84 20.83 -13.03
C LYS A 327 8.23 22.17 -13.68
N LYS A 328 7.77 23.29 -13.14
CA LYS A 328 8.08 24.63 -13.65
C LYS A 328 9.52 25.09 -13.38
N PHE A 329 10.23 24.42 -12.48
CA PHE A 329 11.58 24.77 -12.03
C PHE A 329 12.67 23.87 -12.63
N VAL A 330 12.28 22.82 -13.38
CA VAL A 330 13.20 21.86 -13.97
C VAL A 330 12.88 21.63 -15.44
N ASP A 331 13.93 21.32 -16.22
CA ASP A 331 13.83 21.00 -17.64
C ASP A 331 13.73 19.49 -17.88
N ILE A 332 14.17 18.69 -16.90
CA ILE A 332 14.09 17.24 -16.96
C ILE A 332 12.65 16.74 -16.77
N PRO A 333 12.32 15.53 -17.26
CA PRO A 333 11.00 14.94 -17.06
C PRO A 333 10.62 14.78 -15.59
N VAL A 334 9.33 14.99 -15.30
CA VAL A 334 8.75 14.82 -13.97
C VAL A 334 7.57 13.84 -14.04
N VAL A 335 7.68 12.75 -13.29
CA VAL A 335 6.63 11.74 -13.09
C VAL A 335 5.89 12.07 -11.81
N CYS A 336 4.55 12.07 -11.83
CA CYS A 336 3.73 12.26 -10.64
C CYS A 336 3.16 10.95 -10.15
N ALA A 337 3.40 10.61 -8.88
CA ALA A 337 2.81 9.46 -8.20
C ALA A 337 1.90 9.88 -7.03
N GLY A 338 0.99 9.00 -6.61
CA GLY A 338 0.08 9.19 -5.47
C GLY A 338 -1.39 9.19 -5.86
N ARG A 339 -2.03 8.01 -5.83
CA ARG A 339 -3.46 7.82 -6.24
C ARG A 339 -3.81 8.46 -7.58
N MET A 340 -2.89 8.42 -8.55
CA MET A 340 -3.14 9.00 -9.88
C MET A 340 -4.28 8.29 -10.60
N ASP A 341 -5.31 9.03 -10.96
CA ASP A 341 -6.32 8.62 -11.93
C ASP A 341 -5.76 8.78 -13.35
N ALA A 342 -5.96 7.78 -14.20
CA ALA A 342 -5.38 7.76 -15.53
C ALA A 342 -5.91 8.87 -16.44
N ALA A 343 -7.18 9.24 -16.31
CA ALA A 343 -7.78 10.29 -17.15
C ALA A 343 -7.31 11.69 -16.74
N VAL A 344 -7.27 11.94 -15.42
CA VAL A 344 -6.70 13.21 -14.87
C VAL A 344 -5.21 13.30 -15.21
N GLY A 345 -4.49 12.18 -15.11
CA GLY A 345 -3.09 12.11 -15.51
C GLY A 345 -2.87 12.37 -16.98
N ALA A 346 -3.70 11.82 -17.87
CA ALA A 346 -3.66 12.09 -19.31
C ALA A 346 -3.85 13.57 -19.62
N GLN A 347 -4.83 14.19 -18.97
CA GLN A 347 -5.08 15.62 -19.10
C GLN A 347 -3.86 16.44 -18.61
N ALA A 348 -3.30 16.12 -17.46
CA ALA A 348 -2.14 16.82 -16.90
C ALA A 348 -0.90 16.70 -17.81
N VAL A 349 -0.72 15.54 -18.47
CA VAL A 349 0.32 15.34 -19.49
C VAL A 349 0.06 16.18 -20.72
N ALA A 350 -1.18 16.18 -21.25
CA ALA A 350 -1.56 16.99 -22.41
C ALA A 350 -1.35 18.50 -22.16
N GLU A 351 -1.59 18.95 -20.93
CA GLU A 351 -1.40 20.33 -20.49
C GLU A 351 0.08 20.67 -20.18
N GLY A 352 1.00 19.70 -20.23
CA GLY A 352 2.41 19.88 -19.89
C GLY A 352 2.68 20.12 -18.39
N ARG A 353 1.74 19.78 -17.52
CA ARG A 353 1.88 19.91 -16.07
C ARG A 353 2.80 18.85 -15.47
N ILE A 354 2.83 17.67 -16.08
CA ILE A 354 3.72 16.56 -15.77
C ILE A 354 4.11 15.86 -17.08
N ASP A 355 5.13 15.02 -17.06
CA ASP A 355 5.56 14.28 -18.25
C ASP A 355 5.01 12.86 -18.31
N ALA A 356 4.73 12.23 -17.14
CA ALA A 356 4.16 10.90 -17.07
C ALA A 356 3.46 10.68 -15.71
N ILE A 357 2.60 9.67 -15.65
CA ILE A 357 1.99 9.20 -14.40
C ILE A 357 2.78 8.05 -13.80
N GLY A 358 2.95 8.10 -12.47
CA GLY A 358 3.54 7.05 -11.67
C GLY A 358 2.44 6.22 -10.97
N VAL A 359 2.38 4.93 -11.27
CA VAL A 359 1.39 4.02 -10.72
C VAL A 359 2.09 2.79 -10.14
N ALA A 360 1.68 2.34 -8.97
CA ALA A 360 2.26 1.16 -8.35
C ALA A 360 1.19 0.09 -8.06
N ARG A 361 0.29 0.37 -7.14
CA ARG A 361 -0.66 -0.61 -6.58
C ARG A 361 -1.64 -1.18 -7.61
N GLN A 362 -2.05 -0.39 -8.61
CA GLN A 362 -2.93 -0.86 -9.68
C GLN A 362 -2.29 -2.01 -10.48
N PHE A 363 -0.98 -1.97 -10.67
CA PHE A 363 -0.23 -3.06 -11.31
C PHE A 363 -0.22 -4.38 -10.52
N LEU A 364 -0.43 -4.33 -9.21
CA LEU A 364 -0.53 -5.54 -8.39
C LEU A 364 -1.90 -6.21 -8.52
N VAL A 365 -2.95 -5.40 -8.72
CA VAL A 365 -4.33 -5.88 -8.80
C VAL A 365 -4.63 -6.45 -10.17
N ASP A 366 -4.23 -5.74 -11.22
CA ASP A 366 -4.54 -6.06 -12.62
C ASP A 366 -3.32 -5.83 -13.50
N SER A 367 -2.73 -6.90 -14.00
CA SER A 367 -1.56 -6.82 -14.87
C SER A 367 -1.88 -6.29 -16.26
N GLU A 368 -3.14 -6.40 -16.71
CA GLU A 368 -3.59 -6.06 -18.04
C GLU A 368 -4.24 -4.68 -18.15
N TRP A 369 -4.26 -3.90 -17.05
CA TRP A 369 -5.02 -2.65 -16.99
C TRP A 369 -4.66 -1.64 -18.09
N ILE A 370 -3.39 -1.59 -18.53
CA ILE A 370 -2.95 -0.74 -19.65
C ILE A 370 -3.48 -1.29 -20.98
N THR A 371 -3.36 -2.60 -21.20
CA THR A 371 -3.88 -3.27 -22.40
C THR A 371 -5.39 -3.06 -22.51
N LYS A 372 -6.13 -3.16 -21.40
CA LYS A 372 -7.57 -2.90 -21.36
C LYS A 372 -7.91 -1.45 -21.70
N MET A 373 -7.09 -0.46 -21.30
CA MET A 373 -7.28 0.92 -21.73
C MET A 373 -7.06 1.10 -23.25
N ILE A 374 -6.01 0.47 -23.80
CA ILE A 374 -5.70 0.52 -25.24
C ILE A 374 -6.84 -0.11 -26.06
N GLU A 375 -7.44 -1.17 -25.55
CA GLU A 375 -8.50 -1.94 -26.21
C GLU A 375 -9.93 -1.42 -25.93
N ASP A 376 -10.04 -0.27 -25.24
CA ASP A 376 -11.32 0.35 -24.82
C ASP A 376 -12.20 -0.58 -23.97
N ARG A 377 -11.56 -1.33 -23.07
CA ARG A 377 -12.19 -2.25 -22.10
C ARG A 377 -11.98 -1.79 -20.66
N VAL A 378 -12.09 -0.48 -20.43
CA VAL A 378 -11.76 0.12 -19.11
C VAL A 378 -12.66 -0.38 -17.98
N GLU A 379 -13.90 -0.76 -18.29
CA GLU A 379 -14.83 -1.35 -17.31
C GLU A 379 -14.40 -2.74 -16.84
N GLU A 380 -13.50 -3.41 -17.56
CA GLU A 380 -12.91 -4.70 -17.16
C GLU A 380 -11.71 -4.58 -16.23
N ILE A 381 -11.22 -3.36 -16.00
CA ILE A 381 -10.11 -3.13 -15.09
C ILE A 381 -10.55 -3.42 -13.65
N LYS A 382 -9.88 -4.37 -12.98
CA LYS A 382 -10.08 -4.60 -11.56
C LYS A 382 -9.45 -3.44 -10.77
N PRO A 383 -10.21 -2.66 -9.99
CA PRO A 383 -9.68 -1.45 -9.37
C PRO A 383 -8.84 -1.76 -8.13
N CYS A 384 -7.78 -0.98 -7.91
CA CYS A 384 -7.09 -0.92 -6.61
C CYS A 384 -7.90 -0.05 -5.64
N ILE A 385 -8.34 -0.62 -4.52
CA ILE A 385 -9.14 0.07 -3.50
C ILE A 385 -8.31 0.78 -2.42
N CYS A 386 -7.02 0.90 -2.58
CA CYS A 386 -6.11 1.56 -1.63
C CYS A 386 -6.20 1.06 -0.17
N CYS A 387 -6.49 -0.23 0.01
CA CYS A 387 -6.65 -0.86 1.33
C CYS A 387 -5.32 -1.13 2.06
N HIS A 388 -4.20 -1.18 1.36
CA HIS A 388 -2.85 -1.54 1.84
C HIS A 388 -2.74 -2.93 2.52
N ALA A 389 -3.80 -3.72 2.57
CA ALA A 389 -3.85 -4.94 3.39
C ALA A 389 -2.98 -6.10 2.86
N GLY A 390 -2.56 -6.05 1.60
CA GLY A 390 -1.69 -7.08 1.00
C GLY A 390 -0.35 -6.52 0.52
N CYS A 391 -0.31 -5.30 0.03
CA CYS A 391 0.91 -4.69 -0.53
C CYS A 391 1.79 -4.09 0.55
N PHE A 392 1.41 -2.94 1.07
CA PHE A 392 2.23 -2.17 2.00
C PHE A 392 2.40 -2.85 3.34
N ASN A 393 1.35 -3.52 3.80
CA ASN A 393 1.34 -4.21 5.09
C ASN A 393 2.27 -5.43 5.12
N PHE A 394 2.62 -6.02 3.96
CA PHE A 394 3.52 -7.18 3.85
C PHE A 394 4.91 -6.85 3.35
N SER A 395 5.11 -5.68 2.72
CA SER A 395 6.34 -5.38 1.99
C SER A 395 7.56 -5.15 2.87
N SER A 396 7.38 -4.73 4.12
CA SER A 396 8.49 -4.50 5.03
C SER A 396 8.08 -4.71 6.47
N SER A 397 8.99 -5.25 7.25
CA SER A 397 8.90 -5.26 8.70
C SER A 397 9.04 -3.83 9.24
N LYS A 398 8.08 -3.37 10.01
CA LYS A 398 8.02 -2.00 10.54
C LYS A 398 8.44 -1.90 12.00
N GLY A 399 9.37 -2.76 12.41
CA GLY A 399 9.89 -2.81 13.77
C GLY A 399 8.91 -3.43 14.76
N HIS A 400 9.27 -3.39 16.03
CA HIS A 400 8.46 -4.00 17.09
C HIS A 400 7.17 -3.22 17.39
N ALA A 401 7.04 -1.99 16.93
CA ALA A 401 5.78 -1.25 16.97
C ALA A 401 4.78 -1.71 15.90
N ASN A 402 5.21 -2.53 14.94
CA ASN A 402 4.33 -3.12 13.94
C ASN A 402 3.61 -4.35 14.50
N THR A 403 2.30 -4.35 14.43
CA THR A 403 1.46 -5.46 14.90
C THR A 403 1.33 -6.62 13.92
N GLN A 404 2.11 -6.62 12.84
CA GLN A 404 2.05 -7.59 11.76
C GLN A 404 2.76 -8.90 12.12
N ASP A 405 2.20 -10.03 11.69
CA ASP A 405 2.86 -11.32 11.82
C ASP A 405 4.04 -11.43 10.86
N LEU A 406 5.23 -11.69 11.38
CA LEU A 406 6.46 -11.81 10.59
C LEU A 406 6.45 -13.00 9.63
N THR A 407 5.71 -14.06 9.95
CA THR A 407 5.60 -15.25 9.09
C THR A 407 4.89 -14.97 7.78
N ASP A 408 4.05 -13.96 7.74
CA ASP A 408 3.29 -13.57 6.55
C ASP A 408 4.08 -12.63 5.62
N THR A 409 5.13 -12.00 6.10
CA THR A 409 5.73 -10.88 5.36
C THR A 409 6.91 -11.27 4.49
N MET A 410 7.87 -11.97 5.01
CA MET A 410 9.13 -12.31 4.34
C MET A 410 9.68 -11.20 3.39
N GLY A 411 9.31 -9.94 3.66
CA GLY A 411 9.69 -8.79 2.86
C GLY A 411 9.01 -8.65 1.48
N LEU A 412 8.08 -9.51 1.13
CA LEU A 412 7.45 -9.53 -0.21
C LEU A 412 6.07 -8.87 -0.20
N ALA A 413 5.83 -7.99 -1.18
CA ALA A 413 4.49 -7.44 -1.42
C ALA A 413 3.51 -8.53 -1.88
N ARG A 414 2.25 -8.35 -1.51
CA ARG A 414 1.10 -9.16 -1.94
C ARG A 414 -0.02 -8.21 -2.36
N CYS A 415 -1.10 -8.75 -2.90
CA CYS A 415 -2.32 -7.98 -3.09
C CYS A 415 -3.49 -8.65 -2.39
N ALA A 416 -4.29 -7.87 -1.68
CA ALA A 416 -5.50 -8.37 -1.03
C ALA A 416 -6.52 -8.89 -2.04
N LEU A 417 -6.58 -8.26 -3.22
CA LEU A 417 -7.56 -8.54 -4.28
C LEU A 417 -7.05 -9.52 -5.35
N ASN A 418 -5.73 -9.72 -5.41
CA ASN A 418 -5.09 -10.61 -6.38
C ASN A 418 -4.06 -11.50 -5.68
N PRO A 419 -4.44 -12.70 -5.23
CA PRO A 419 -3.55 -13.63 -4.55
C PRO A 419 -2.35 -14.10 -5.38
N GLU A 420 -2.41 -14.07 -6.71
CA GLU A 420 -1.29 -14.48 -7.58
C GLU A 420 -0.08 -13.54 -7.45
N THR A 421 -0.30 -12.29 -7.02
CA THR A 421 0.76 -11.29 -6.87
C THR A 421 1.87 -11.78 -5.97
N MET A 422 3.08 -11.99 -6.52
CA MET A 422 4.27 -12.50 -5.83
C MET A 422 4.06 -13.86 -5.14
N GLN A 423 3.08 -14.64 -5.60
CA GLN A 423 2.73 -15.97 -5.08
C GLN A 423 2.37 -16.95 -6.20
N SER A 424 2.90 -16.80 -7.40
CA SER A 424 2.52 -17.59 -8.57
C SER A 424 2.81 -19.10 -8.44
N LYS A 425 3.63 -19.51 -7.47
CA LYS A 425 3.84 -20.91 -7.14
C LYS A 425 2.70 -21.53 -6.34
N LYS A 426 2.02 -20.72 -5.52
CA LYS A 426 0.90 -21.15 -4.68
C LYS A 426 -0.44 -20.95 -5.38
N TYR A 427 -0.62 -19.81 -6.00
CA TYR A 427 -1.85 -19.41 -6.65
C TYR A 427 -1.61 -19.24 -8.15
N TYR A 428 -2.15 -20.17 -8.91
CA TYR A 428 -2.07 -20.21 -10.36
C TYR A 428 -3.34 -20.84 -10.93
N VAL A 429 -4.15 -20.03 -11.61
CA VAL A 429 -5.41 -20.51 -12.19
C VAL A 429 -5.12 -21.41 -13.38
N GLN A 430 -5.56 -22.67 -13.29
CA GLN A 430 -5.47 -23.67 -14.34
C GLN A 430 -6.72 -24.55 -14.37
N PRO A 431 -7.05 -25.17 -15.50
CA PRO A 431 -8.17 -26.09 -15.59
C PRO A 431 -8.09 -27.17 -14.52
N ALA A 432 -9.22 -27.48 -13.88
CA ALA A 432 -9.32 -28.55 -12.91
C ALA A 432 -9.12 -29.91 -13.60
N LYS A 433 -8.47 -30.86 -12.90
CA LYS A 433 -8.29 -32.23 -13.42
C LYS A 433 -9.61 -32.98 -13.68
N LYS A 434 -10.63 -32.63 -12.89
CA LYS A 434 -11.99 -33.17 -13.01
C LYS A 434 -12.98 -32.02 -12.86
N GLN A 435 -13.84 -31.84 -13.83
CA GLN A 435 -14.96 -30.88 -13.72
C GLN A 435 -15.97 -31.36 -12.70
N LYS A 436 -16.52 -30.48 -11.92
CA LYS A 436 -17.48 -30.70 -10.84
C LYS A 436 -18.64 -29.72 -10.93
N LYS A 437 -19.78 -30.10 -10.34
CA LYS A 437 -20.87 -29.21 -10.01
C LYS A 437 -20.60 -28.56 -8.65
N ILE A 438 -20.49 -27.24 -8.59
CA ILE A 438 -20.22 -26.49 -7.38
C ILE A 438 -21.46 -25.67 -7.03
N ALA A 439 -21.94 -25.84 -5.79
CA ALA A 439 -22.97 -24.96 -5.23
C ALA A 439 -22.31 -23.95 -4.26
N ILE A 440 -22.58 -22.67 -4.45
CA ILE A 440 -22.06 -21.59 -3.61
C ILE A 440 -23.22 -20.88 -2.94
N ILE A 441 -23.23 -20.76 -1.62
CA ILE A 441 -24.29 -20.15 -0.82
C ILE A 441 -23.81 -18.83 -0.27
N GLY A 442 -24.38 -17.71 -0.77
CA GLY A 442 -24.03 -16.34 -0.45
C GLY A 442 -23.33 -15.61 -1.58
N GLY A 443 -23.94 -14.53 -2.08
CA GLY A 443 -23.46 -13.67 -3.18
C GLY A 443 -22.62 -12.48 -2.72
N GLY A 444 -21.98 -12.56 -1.54
CA GLY A 444 -20.98 -11.61 -1.09
C GLY A 444 -19.66 -11.73 -1.87
N ILE A 445 -18.67 -10.88 -1.57
CA ILE A 445 -17.36 -10.87 -2.28
C ILE A 445 -16.72 -12.25 -2.29
N GLY A 446 -16.71 -12.97 -1.15
CA GLY A 446 -16.12 -14.31 -1.07
C GLY A 446 -16.82 -15.34 -1.96
N GLY A 447 -18.15 -15.29 -2.03
CA GLY A 447 -18.94 -16.18 -2.90
C GLY A 447 -18.77 -15.86 -4.38
N MET A 448 -18.75 -14.58 -4.76
CA MET A 448 -18.48 -14.15 -6.14
C MET A 448 -17.06 -14.51 -6.58
N GLU A 449 -16.04 -14.27 -5.74
CA GLU A 449 -14.65 -14.67 -6.04
C GLU A 449 -14.55 -16.19 -6.25
N ALA A 450 -15.15 -16.97 -5.34
CA ALA A 450 -15.17 -18.43 -5.45
C ALA A 450 -15.87 -18.91 -6.74
N ALA A 451 -17.00 -18.27 -7.10
CA ALA A 451 -17.74 -18.60 -8.30
C ALA A 451 -16.93 -18.35 -9.58
N ILE A 452 -16.34 -17.16 -9.70
CA ILE A 452 -15.50 -16.79 -10.84
C ILE A 452 -14.30 -17.74 -10.95
N LEU A 453 -13.65 -18.00 -9.82
CA LEU A 453 -12.46 -18.86 -9.79
C LEU A 453 -12.78 -20.31 -10.17
N CYS A 454 -13.85 -20.88 -9.60
CA CYS A 454 -14.31 -22.22 -9.97
C CYS A 454 -14.70 -22.29 -11.45
N ALA A 455 -15.37 -21.29 -11.97
CA ALA A 455 -15.75 -21.23 -13.38
C ALA A 455 -14.54 -21.16 -14.31
N LYS A 456 -13.55 -20.31 -14.01
CA LYS A 456 -12.28 -20.24 -14.77
C LYS A 456 -11.50 -21.57 -14.75
N ARG A 457 -11.69 -22.38 -13.72
CA ARG A 457 -11.12 -23.74 -13.64
C ARG A 457 -11.95 -24.80 -14.38
N GLY A 458 -13.10 -24.43 -14.99
CA GLY A 458 -13.94 -25.28 -15.81
C GLY A 458 -15.06 -26.00 -15.06
N HIS A 459 -15.32 -25.66 -13.80
CA HIS A 459 -16.45 -26.21 -13.04
C HIS A 459 -17.76 -25.58 -13.49
N THR A 460 -18.90 -26.29 -13.30
CA THR A 460 -20.24 -25.73 -13.42
C THR A 460 -20.66 -25.20 -12.06
N VAL A 461 -21.05 -23.94 -11.98
CA VAL A 461 -21.30 -23.23 -10.72
C VAL A 461 -22.75 -22.77 -10.62
N ASN A 462 -23.39 -23.07 -9.50
CA ASN A 462 -24.67 -22.47 -9.07
C ASN A 462 -24.39 -21.58 -7.85
N LEU A 463 -24.53 -20.27 -8.01
CA LEU A 463 -24.46 -19.30 -6.91
C LEU A 463 -25.88 -18.96 -6.43
N TYR A 464 -26.13 -19.09 -5.14
CA TYR A 464 -27.40 -18.77 -4.49
C TYR A 464 -27.26 -17.56 -3.58
N GLU A 465 -28.08 -16.54 -3.82
CA GLU A 465 -28.15 -15.33 -2.99
C GLU A 465 -29.59 -15.14 -2.50
N LYS A 466 -29.76 -14.99 -1.19
CA LYS A 466 -31.10 -14.82 -0.57
C LYS A 466 -31.72 -13.46 -0.84
N GLY A 467 -30.90 -12.45 -1.08
CA GLY A 467 -31.32 -11.08 -1.36
C GLY A 467 -31.49 -10.79 -2.85
N ASP A 468 -31.82 -9.56 -3.13
CA ASP A 468 -32.01 -9.00 -4.48
C ASP A 468 -30.74 -8.33 -5.03
N LYS A 469 -29.64 -8.31 -4.26
CA LYS A 469 -28.36 -7.66 -4.63
C LYS A 469 -27.17 -8.54 -4.31
N LEU A 470 -26.19 -8.54 -5.22
CA LEU A 470 -24.87 -9.12 -5.01
C LEU A 470 -23.93 -8.12 -4.30
N GLY A 471 -22.98 -8.62 -3.51
CA GLY A 471 -22.00 -7.82 -2.78
C GLY A 471 -22.03 -8.04 -1.25
N GLY A 472 -23.16 -8.54 -0.72
CA GLY A 472 -23.30 -8.85 0.70
C GLY A 472 -23.05 -7.64 1.60
N VAL A 473 -22.39 -7.83 2.75
CA VAL A 473 -22.06 -6.76 3.70
C VAL A 473 -21.12 -5.71 3.12
N PHE A 474 -20.40 -6.03 2.05
CA PHE A 474 -19.49 -5.08 1.41
C PHE A 474 -20.22 -3.92 0.72
N ILE A 475 -21.52 -4.08 0.42
CA ILE A 475 -22.37 -2.95 -0.05
C ILE A 475 -22.42 -1.86 1.03
N ALA A 476 -22.67 -2.23 2.29
CA ALA A 476 -22.66 -1.30 3.41
C ALA A 476 -21.24 -0.70 3.63
N ALA A 477 -20.21 -1.55 3.60
CA ALA A 477 -18.83 -1.10 3.77
C ALA A 477 -18.37 -0.10 2.68
N SER A 478 -18.93 -0.17 1.48
CA SER A 478 -18.63 0.71 0.34
C SER A 478 -19.45 2.01 0.31
N ALA A 479 -20.43 2.17 1.19
CA ALA A 479 -21.39 3.27 1.17
C ALA A 479 -20.77 4.67 1.42
N PRO A 480 -19.79 4.85 2.33
CA PRO A 480 -19.19 6.16 2.57
C PRO A 480 -18.61 6.78 1.28
N SER A 481 -18.64 8.11 1.19
CA SER A 481 -18.24 8.85 -0.02
C SER A 481 -16.80 8.56 -0.46
N PHE A 482 -15.88 8.41 0.49
CA PHE A 482 -14.45 8.12 0.27
C PHE A 482 -14.16 6.66 -0.12
N LYS A 483 -15.19 5.86 -0.35
CA LYS A 483 -15.11 4.44 -0.73
C LYS A 483 -15.53 4.20 -2.19
N GLU A 484 -15.29 5.16 -3.08
CA GLU A 484 -15.66 5.07 -4.50
C GLU A 484 -15.08 3.81 -5.17
N LYS A 485 -13.82 3.47 -4.89
CA LYS A 485 -13.18 2.28 -5.47
C LYS A 485 -13.73 0.96 -4.94
N ASP A 486 -14.29 0.96 -3.74
CA ASP A 486 -14.98 -0.22 -3.19
C ASP A 486 -16.29 -0.49 -3.96
N ARG A 487 -17.02 0.57 -4.34
CA ARG A 487 -18.21 0.47 -5.22
C ARG A 487 -17.83 0.00 -6.62
N ASP A 488 -16.76 0.54 -7.19
CA ASP A 488 -16.21 0.08 -8.47
C ASP A 488 -15.83 -1.41 -8.43
N LEU A 489 -15.27 -1.88 -7.32
CA LEU A 489 -14.92 -3.28 -7.11
C LEU A 489 -16.15 -4.19 -7.10
N ILE A 490 -17.24 -3.80 -6.42
CA ILE A 490 -18.52 -4.55 -6.47
C ILE A 490 -19.04 -4.64 -7.91
N ALA A 491 -19.05 -3.52 -8.61
CA ALA A 491 -19.49 -3.48 -10.00
C ALA A 491 -18.63 -4.36 -10.91
N TRP A 492 -17.31 -4.37 -10.68
CA TRP A 492 -16.38 -5.27 -11.40
C TRP A 492 -16.72 -6.75 -11.14
N TYR A 493 -16.93 -7.15 -9.87
CA TYR A 493 -17.29 -8.53 -9.53
C TYR A 493 -18.58 -8.98 -10.19
N ILE A 494 -19.59 -8.14 -10.20
CA ILE A 494 -20.89 -8.43 -10.85
C ILE A 494 -20.70 -8.64 -12.35
N ARG A 495 -19.96 -7.76 -13.03
CA ARG A 495 -19.67 -7.92 -14.47
C ARG A 495 -18.91 -9.21 -14.78
N GLU A 496 -17.83 -9.46 -14.03
CA GLU A 496 -17.01 -10.67 -14.23
C GLU A 496 -17.78 -11.97 -13.94
N LEU A 497 -18.67 -11.94 -12.96
CA LEU A 497 -19.54 -13.09 -12.64
C LEU A 497 -20.46 -13.42 -13.83
N TYR A 498 -21.15 -12.42 -14.39
CA TYR A 498 -22.08 -12.63 -15.52
C TYR A 498 -21.39 -12.88 -16.86
N LYS A 499 -20.10 -12.60 -17.00
CA LYS A 499 -19.31 -12.98 -18.18
C LYS A 499 -19.03 -14.49 -18.26
N GLN A 500 -19.11 -15.23 -17.14
CA GLN A 500 -18.80 -16.65 -17.11
C GLN A 500 -19.99 -17.47 -17.57
N PRO A 501 -19.94 -18.18 -18.71
CA PRO A 501 -21.08 -18.91 -19.26
C PRO A 501 -21.46 -20.16 -18.43
N ASN A 502 -20.58 -20.62 -17.58
CA ASN A 502 -20.76 -21.78 -16.70
C ASN A 502 -21.15 -21.42 -15.26
N ILE A 503 -21.56 -20.17 -15.01
CA ILE A 503 -22.14 -19.74 -13.74
C ILE A 503 -23.65 -19.48 -13.93
N THR A 504 -24.46 -20.08 -13.07
CA THR A 504 -25.88 -19.73 -12.89
C THR A 504 -26.04 -18.98 -11.57
N VAL A 505 -26.58 -17.75 -11.62
CA VAL A 505 -26.84 -16.92 -10.45
C VAL A 505 -28.32 -17.00 -10.08
N ASN A 506 -28.64 -17.51 -8.90
CA ASN A 506 -29.97 -17.69 -8.36
C ASN A 506 -30.22 -16.62 -7.28
N MET A 507 -30.79 -15.48 -7.68
CA MET A 507 -31.17 -14.39 -6.78
C MET A 507 -32.48 -14.69 -6.04
N ASN A 508 -32.72 -14.01 -4.90
CA ASN A 508 -33.90 -14.19 -4.06
C ASN A 508 -34.12 -15.66 -3.67
N THR A 509 -33.04 -16.43 -3.53
CA THR A 509 -33.06 -17.87 -3.28
C THR A 509 -32.31 -18.21 -2.01
N GLU A 510 -33.05 -18.37 -0.89
CA GLU A 510 -32.48 -18.74 0.39
C GLU A 510 -32.33 -20.25 0.49
N ILE A 511 -31.11 -20.73 0.67
CA ILE A 511 -30.84 -22.14 0.96
C ILE A 511 -30.86 -22.34 2.47
N LYS A 512 -31.81 -23.18 2.95
CA LYS A 512 -31.95 -23.55 4.36
C LYS A 512 -31.37 -24.93 4.69
N ASN A 513 -31.28 -25.80 3.68
CA ASN A 513 -30.78 -27.14 3.84
C ASN A 513 -29.87 -27.52 2.66
N ILE A 514 -28.59 -27.74 2.96
CA ILE A 514 -27.59 -28.08 1.94
C ILE A 514 -27.84 -29.45 1.25
N LYS A 515 -28.62 -30.34 1.87
CA LYS A 515 -28.94 -31.66 1.31
C LYS A 515 -29.86 -31.59 0.08
N GLU A 516 -30.48 -30.46 -0.16
CA GLU A 516 -31.35 -30.23 -1.32
C GLU A 516 -30.58 -29.81 -2.58
N LEU A 517 -29.27 -29.58 -2.45
CA LEU A 517 -28.42 -29.11 -3.54
C LEU A 517 -27.84 -30.28 -4.34
N ASP A 518 -28.04 -30.27 -5.68
CA ASP A 518 -27.37 -31.17 -6.60
C ASP A 518 -25.96 -30.63 -6.92
N ALA A 519 -24.99 -30.98 -6.10
CA ALA A 519 -23.61 -30.51 -6.22
C ALA A 519 -22.61 -31.57 -5.74
N ASP A 520 -21.44 -31.61 -6.39
CA ASP A 520 -20.31 -32.43 -5.94
C ASP A 520 -19.57 -31.77 -4.76
N GLU A 521 -19.55 -30.43 -4.73
CA GLU A 521 -18.93 -29.65 -3.66
C GLU A 521 -19.83 -28.44 -3.31
N ILE A 522 -19.85 -28.08 -2.05
CA ILE A 522 -20.64 -26.95 -1.54
C ILE A 522 -19.71 -25.96 -0.86
N ILE A 523 -19.80 -24.68 -1.23
CA ILE A 523 -19.07 -23.57 -0.61
C ILE A 523 -20.05 -22.68 0.13
N VAL A 524 -19.89 -22.57 1.44
CA VAL A 524 -20.71 -21.73 2.32
C VAL A 524 -19.99 -20.42 2.53
N ALA A 525 -20.54 -19.34 2.00
CA ALA A 525 -20.03 -17.96 2.05
C ALA A 525 -21.08 -16.99 2.65
N THR A 526 -21.81 -17.45 3.66
CA THR A 526 -22.98 -16.75 4.24
C THR A 526 -22.64 -15.57 5.15
N GLY A 527 -21.32 -15.28 5.32
CA GLY A 527 -20.86 -14.10 6.03
C GLY A 527 -21.02 -14.17 7.55
N ALA A 528 -21.25 -13.01 8.15
CA ALA A 528 -21.33 -12.83 9.61
C ALA A 528 -22.55 -11.99 10.00
N THR A 529 -22.89 -12.01 11.29
CA THR A 529 -23.95 -11.19 11.88
C THR A 529 -23.41 -10.23 12.93
N PRO A 530 -23.98 -9.03 13.10
CA PRO A 530 -23.57 -8.09 14.13
C PRO A 530 -23.66 -8.69 15.54
N LYS A 531 -22.69 -8.37 16.39
CA LYS A 531 -22.74 -8.69 17.81
C LYS A 531 -23.78 -7.84 18.52
N ARG A 532 -24.54 -8.46 19.40
CA ARG A 532 -25.42 -7.75 20.33
C ARG A 532 -24.73 -7.57 21.68
N ILE A 533 -24.93 -6.42 22.30
CA ILE A 533 -24.40 -6.12 23.63
C ILE A 533 -25.56 -6.11 24.67
N PRO A 534 -25.35 -6.71 25.87
CA PRO A 534 -26.36 -6.78 26.89
C PRO A 534 -26.36 -5.50 27.76
N VAL A 535 -26.61 -4.35 27.12
CA VAL A 535 -26.67 -3.04 27.77
C VAL A 535 -28.07 -2.50 27.67
N LYS A 536 -28.58 -1.94 28.76
CA LYS A 536 -29.89 -1.34 28.82
C LYS A 536 -30.03 -0.20 27.80
N GLY A 537 -31.08 -0.24 26.99
CA GLY A 537 -31.36 0.72 25.92
C GLY A 537 -30.63 0.41 24.60
N ALA A 538 -29.82 -0.67 24.53
CA ALA A 538 -29.10 -1.03 23.31
C ALA A 538 -30.01 -1.39 22.12
N GLU A 539 -31.26 -1.79 22.43
CA GLU A 539 -32.31 -2.04 21.43
C GLU A 539 -32.72 -0.79 20.64
N ASN A 540 -32.46 0.40 21.17
CA ASN A 540 -32.75 1.69 20.53
C ASN A 540 -31.59 2.18 19.65
N ALA A 541 -30.40 1.57 19.78
CA ALA A 541 -29.22 1.94 18.97
C ALA A 541 -29.39 1.55 17.51
N VAL A 542 -28.63 2.20 16.65
CA VAL A 542 -28.54 1.92 15.22
C VAL A 542 -27.36 0.97 14.96
N GLU A 543 -27.61 -0.14 14.31
CA GLU A 543 -26.53 -1.02 13.87
C GLU A 543 -25.69 -0.33 12.78
N ALA A 544 -24.38 -0.57 12.79
CA ALA A 544 -23.45 0.02 11.83
C ALA A 544 -23.89 -0.21 10.36
N ILE A 545 -24.36 -1.42 10.03
CA ILE A 545 -24.85 -1.74 8.68
C ILE A 545 -26.08 -0.92 8.31
N ASP A 546 -27.03 -0.77 9.23
CA ASP A 546 -28.27 -0.01 8.98
C ASP A 546 -28.00 1.48 8.78
N TYR A 547 -27.03 2.05 9.53
CA TYR A 547 -26.55 3.40 9.29
C TYR A 547 -25.92 3.54 7.89
N LEU A 548 -24.98 2.66 7.56
CA LEU A 548 -24.23 2.72 6.31
C LEU A 548 -25.13 2.52 5.08
N LEU A 549 -26.14 1.66 5.16
CA LEU A 549 -27.11 1.46 4.07
C LEU A 549 -28.19 2.55 4.01
N GLY A 550 -28.23 3.46 4.99
CA GLY A 550 -29.28 4.47 5.06
C GLY A 550 -30.66 3.93 5.50
N ASN A 551 -30.71 2.71 6.05
CA ASN A 551 -31.97 2.11 6.55
C ASN A 551 -32.49 2.83 7.79
N ARG A 552 -31.57 3.46 8.55
CA ARG A 552 -31.91 4.27 9.73
C ARG A 552 -31.10 5.57 9.73
N GLU A 553 -31.83 6.67 9.80
CA GLU A 553 -31.24 8.00 9.96
C GLU A 553 -30.75 8.20 11.39
N VAL A 554 -29.74 9.09 11.54
CA VAL A 554 -29.16 9.49 12.82
C VAL A 554 -29.25 11.02 13.01
N GLY A 555 -29.35 11.47 14.25
CA GLY A 555 -29.41 12.88 14.62
C GLY A 555 -28.10 13.64 14.36
N GLU A 556 -27.93 14.80 14.99
CA GLU A 556 -26.74 15.63 14.87
C GLU A 556 -25.60 15.15 15.76
N ASN A 557 -25.88 14.84 17.04
CA ASN A 557 -24.92 14.37 18.02
C ASN A 557 -24.94 12.84 18.07
N VAL A 558 -23.92 12.19 17.52
CA VAL A 558 -23.91 10.74 17.34
C VAL A 558 -22.77 10.11 18.14
N VAL A 559 -23.11 9.22 19.06
CA VAL A 559 -22.12 8.43 19.80
C VAL A 559 -21.89 7.11 19.08
N VAL A 560 -20.66 6.87 18.64
CA VAL A 560 -20.21 5.62 18.00
C VAL A 560 -19.56 4.74 19.06
N ILE A 561 -20.15 3.58 19.32
CA ILE A 561 -19.63 2.59 20.28
C ILE A 561 -18.79 1.57 19.52
N GLY A 562 -17.50 1.56 19.81
CA GLY A 562 -16.46 0.76 19.18
C GLY A 562 -15.55 1.59 18.28
N GLY A 563 -14.29 1.74 18.69
CA GLY A 563 -13.23 2.48 17.99
C GLY A 563 -12.36 1.59 17.11
N GLY A 564 -12.88 0.46 16.63
CA GLY A 564 -12.26 -0.33 15.57
C GLY A 564 -12.32 0.39 14.21
N LEU A 565 -11.75 -0.22 13.15
CA LEU A 565 -11.69 0.44 11.83
C LEU A 565 -13.07 0.89 11.35
N THR A 566 -14.08 0.02 11.39
CA THR A 566 -15.45 0.36 10.96
C THR A 566 -16.06 1.51 11.76
N GLY A 567 -15.91 1.50 13.09
CA GLY A 567 -16.42 2.60 13.91
C GLY A 567 -15.71 3.93 13.65
N CYS A 568 -14.42 3.90 13.45
CA CYS A 568 -13.65 5.10 13.05
C CYS A 568 -14.06 5.59 11.66
N GLU A 569 -14.28 4.71 10.68
CA GLU A 569 -14.76 5.09 9.35
C GLU A 569 -16.19 5.67 9.39
N ILE A 570 -17.07 5.13 10.26
CA ILE A 570 -18.40 5.70 10.50
C ILE A 570 -18.31 7.09 11.14
N ALA A 571 -17.46 7.27 12.14
CA ALA A 571 -17.25 8.59 12.75
C ALA A 571 -16.69 9.60 11.74
N TYR A 572 -15.77 9.16 10.86
CA TYR A 572 -15.25 9.98 9.77
C TYR A 572 -16.34 10.36 8.76
N ASP A 573 -17.17 9.40 8.33
CA ASP A 573 -18.32 9.64 7.43
C ASP A 573 -19.35 10.59 8.04
N LEU A 574 -19.67 10.43 9.32
CA LEU A 574 -20.55 11.33 10.08
C LEU A 574 -20.02 12.76 10.09
N TYR A 575 -18.71 12.92 10.36
CA TYR A 575 -18.06 14.23 10.36
C TYR A 575 -18.13 14.89 8.98
N LEU A 576 -17.83 14.13 7.90
CA LEU A 576 -17.91 14.62 6.52
C LEU A 576 -19.34 15.04 6.13
N LYS A 577 -20.36 14.44 6.73
CA LYS A 577 -21.77 14.79 6.58
C LYS A 577 -22.20 15.97 7.48
N GLY A 578 -21.27 16.61 8.17
CA GLY A 578 -21.53 17.77 9.05
C GLY A 578 -22.15 17.42 10.40
N LYS A 579 -22.13 16.12 10.80
CA LYS A 579 -22.61 15.68 12.11
C LYS A 579 -21.48 15.78 13.16
N LYS A 580 -21.83 15.60 14.42
CA LYS A 580 -20.93 15.69 15.57
C LYS A 580 -20.70 14.30 16.17
N PRO A 581 -19.78 13.50 15.62
CA PRO A 581 -19.48 12.18 16.16
C PRO A 581 -18.68 12.26 17.46
N VAL A 582 -18.93 11.29 18.35
CA VAL A 582 -18.14 10.98 19.54
C VAL A 582 -17.77 9.51 19.48
N ILE A 583 -16.51 9.15 19.68
CA ILE A 583 -16.06 7.75 19.64
C ILE A 583 -15.83 7.25 21.05
N VAL A 584 -16.36 6.07 21.37
CA VAL A 584 -16.18 5.38 22.66
C VAL A 584 -15.51 4.03 22.38
N GLU A 585 -14.33 3.81 22.97
CA GLU A 585 -13.54 2.59 22.79
C GLU A 585 -13.08 2.03 24.15
N MET A 586 -13.20 0.72 24.30
CA MET A 586 -12.81 0.01 25.52
C MET A 586 -11.30 -0.22 25.62
N GLN A 587 -10.58 -0.20 24.49
CA GLN A 587 -9.13 -0.33 24.43
C GLN A 587 -8.44 1.01 24.73
N ASP A 588 -7.14 0.95 24.91
CA ASP A 588 -6.26 2.10 25.19
C ASP A 588 -5.89 2.93 23.94
N ASP A 589 -6.31 2.47 22.75
CA ASP A 589 -6.13 3.19 21.49
C ASP A 589 -7.22 2.81 20.48
N LEU A 590 -7.37 3.65 19.43
CA LEU A 590 -8.23 3.37 18.27
C LEU A 590 -7.58 2.34 17.35
N ILE A 591 -8.41 1.52 16.70
CA ILE A 591 -8.01 0.59 15.64
C ILE A 591 -6.84 -0.32 16.08
N THR A 592 -7.02 -0.99 17.21
CA THR A 592 -6.02 -1.91 17.79
C THR A 592 -5.94 -3.25 17.06
N THR A 593 -6.82 -3.49 16.09
CA THR A 593 -6.83 -4.72 15.29
C THR A 593 -5.53 -4.87 14.52
N LYS A 594 -4.86 -6.02 14.69
CA LYS A 594 -3.62 -6.35 13.97
C LYS A 594 -3.85 -6.47 12.46
N GLY A 595 -2.82 -6.17 11.68
CA GLY A 595 -2.82 -6.36 10.22
C GLY A 595 -3.46 -5.22 9.42
N ILE A 596 -3.77 -4.09 10.05
CA ILE A 596 -4.20 -2.87 9.35
C ILE A 596 -2.99 -1.95 9.15
N CYS A 597 -2.82 -1.45 7.93
CA CYS A 597 -1.67 -0.61 7.60
C CYS A 597 -1.69 0.72 8.36
N LEU A 598 -0.51 1.15 8.82
CA LEU A 598 -0.34 2.41 9.55
C LEU A 598 -0.80 3.63 8.72
N ALA A 599 -0.68 3.61 7.39
CA ALA A 599 -1.17 4.70 6.55
C ALA A 599 -2.67 4.96 6.73
N ASN A 600 -3.45 3.88 6.88
CA ASN A 600 -4.89 3.96 7.13
C ASN A 600 -5.20 4.40 8.57
N THR A 601 -4.54 3.80 9.54
CA THR A 601 -4.83 4.05 10.96
C THR A 601 -4.34 5.40 11.44
N SER A 602 -3.15 5.85 11.00
CA SER A 602 -2.62 7.17 11.35
C SER A 602 -3.45 8.30 10.76
N TYR A 603 -3.93 8.15 9.51
CA TYR A 603 -4.82 9.15 8.91
C TYR A 603 -6.05 9.41 9.79
N LEU A 604 -6.76 8.36 10.19
CA LEU A 604 -7.98 8.51 11.00
C LEU A 604 -7.68 9.09 12.39
N ARG A 605 -6.62 8.62 13.06
CA ARG A 605 -6.21 9.18 14.36
C ARG A 605 -5.86 10.66 14.27
N ASP A 606 -5.05 11.04 13.28
CA ASP A 606 -4.65 12.44 13.07
C ASP A 606 -5.85 13.30 12.67
N PHE A 607 -6.77 12.76 11.87
CA PHE A 607 -8.02 13.44 11.52
C PHE A 607 -8.84 13.79 12.75
N PHE A 608 -9.10 12.83 13.62
CA PHE A 608 -9.89 13.06 14.84
C PHE A 608 -9.20 14.02 15.79
N LYS A 609 -7.88 13.91 15.95
CA LYS A 609 -7.07 14.83 16.76
C LYS A 609 -7.14 16.26 16.22
N THR A 610 -6.89 16.44 14.91
CA THR A 610 -6.85 17.76 14.25
C THR A 610 -8.22 18.43 14.28
N ASN A 611 -9.29 17.67 14.05
CA ASN A 611 -10.66 18.19 14.02
C ASN A 611 -11.34 18.15 15.40
N LYS A 612 -10.61 17.83 16.47
CA LYS A 612 -11.09 17.80 17.85
C LYS A 612 -12.35 16.94 18.04
N VAL A 613 -12.46 15.82 17.31
CA VAL A 613 -13.52 14.84 17.52
C VAL A 613 -13.30 14.18 18.88
N PRO A 614 -14.30 14.20 19.78
CA PRO A 614 -14.15 13.58 21.11
C PRO A 614 -13.94 12.08 21.00
N VAL A 615 -12.90 11.56 21.65
CA VAL A 615 -12.56 10.14 21.75
C VAL A 615 -12.38 9.75 23.19
N TYR A 616 -13.21 8.82 23.67
CA TYR A 616 -13.14 8.25 25.02
C TYR A 616 -12.54 6.84 24.93
N LEU A 617 -11.25 6.72 25.24
CA LEU A 617 -10.54 5.45 25.34
C LEU A 617 -10.70 4.81 26.72
N GLU A 618 -10.41 3.52 26.83
CA GLU A 618 -10.54 2.74 28.06
C GLU A 618 -11.94 2.94 28.71
N THR A 619 -12.97 3.14 27.89
CA THR A 619 -14.31 3.55 28.29
C THR A 619 -15.37 2.62 27.71
N SER A 620 -16.30 2.18 28.55
CA SER A 620 -17.38 1.26 28.18
C SER A 620 -18.75 1.91 28.27
N LEU A 621 -19.68 1.45 27.41
CA LEU A 621 -21.09 1.82 27.47
C LEU A 621 -21.79 1.09 28.63
N LYS A 622 -22.56 1.82 29.44
CA LYS A 622 -23.36 1.28 30.57
C LYS A 622 -24.84 1.29 30.28
N GLU A 623 -25.33 2.36 29.67
CA GLU A 623 -26.76 2.54 29.40
C GLU A 623 -26.97 3.53 28.28
N ILE A 624 -28.00 3.29 27.46
CA ILE A 624 -28.51 4.26 26.48
C ILE A 624 -29.86 4.74 27.01
N SER A 625 -29.99 6.04 27.17
CA SER A 625 -31.23 6.71 27.61
C SER A 625 -31.67 7.68 26.50
N ASP A 626 -32.89 8.22 26.66
CA ASP A 626 -33.37 9.25 25.74
C ASP A 626 -32.48 10.50 25.83
N GLY A 627 -31.90 10.91 24.69
CA GLY A 627 -31.03 12.05 24.56
C GLY A 627 -29.61 11.91 25.16
N SER A 628 -29.20 10.74 25.69
CA SER A 628 -27.87 10.57 26.28
C SER A 628 -27.40 9.12 26.40
N VAL A 629 -26.07 8.95 26.54
CA VAL A 629 -25.47 7.69 26.95
C VAL A 629 -24.74 7.83 28.28
N THR A 630 -24.85 6.81 29.13
CA THR A 630 -24.00 6.69 30.32
C THR A 630 -22.79 5.83 30.02
N LEU A 631 -21.61 6.38 30.25
CA LEU A 631 -20.32 5.75 30.04
C LEU A 631 -19.62 5.44 31.38
N LYS A 632 -18.71 4.47 31.36
CA LYS A 632 -17.88 4.09 32.50
C LYS A 632 -16.42 4.04 32.05
N ASP A 633 -15.55 4.85 32.67
CA ASP A 633 -14.11 4.84 32.44
C ASP A 633 -13.39 3.67 33.14
N LYS A 634 -12.06 3.56 32.92
CA LYS A 634 -11.21 2.53 33.53
C LYS A 634 -11.18 2.56 35.06
N ASP A 635 -11.36 3.73 35.67
CA ASP A 635 -11.33 3.93 37.13
C ASP A 635 -12.70 3.61 37.74
N GLY A 636 -13.67 3.23 36.93
CA GLY A 636 -15.02 2.86 37.36
C GLY A 636 -15.99 4.04 37.54
N LYS A 637 -15.53 5.27 37.22
CA LYS A 637 -16.35 6.48 37.28
C LYS A 637 -17.33 6.49 36.12
N THR A 638 -18.57 6.83 36.41
CA THR A 638 -19.64 6.99 35.43
C THR A 638 -19.89 8.45 35.11
N PHE A 639 -20.14 8.75 33.83
CA PHE A 639 -20.51 10.09 33.34
C PHE A 639 -21.46 9.96 32.15
N SER A 640 -22.15 11.03 31.81
CA SER A 640 -23.10 11.07 30.71
C SER A 640 -22.57 11.91 29.55
N VAL A 641 -22.89 11.51 28.33
CA VAL A 641 -22.63 12.23 27.07
C VAL A 641 -23.96 12.39 26.33
N GLU A 642 -24.25 13.61 25.86
CA GLU A 642 -25.43 13.88 25.03
C GLU A 642 -25.34 13.12 23.71
N ALA A 643 -26.46 12.53 23.29
CA ALA A 643 -26.54 11.76 22.06
C ALA A 643 -27.96 11.76 21.49
N ASP A 644 -28.12 12.30 20.29
CA ASP A 644 -29.38 12.16 19.54
C ASP A 644 -29.53 10.72 18.97
N SER A 645 -28.40 10.08 18.74
CA SER A 645 -28.35 8.71 18.23
C SER A 645 -27.08 8.00 18.70
N VAL A 646 -27.18 6.67 18.81
CA VAL A 646 -26.06 5.79 19.12
C VAL A 646 -25.88 4.79 17.99
N VAL A 647 -24.66 4.67 17.47
CA VAL A 647 -24.31 3.68 16.45
C VAL A 647 -23.44 2.60 17.09
N LEU A 648 -23.84 1.34 16.98
CA LEU A 648 -23.10 0.19 17.49
C LEU A 648 -22.16 -0.39 16.40
N SER A 649 -20.87 -0.34 16.65
CA SER A 649 -19.83 -0.93 15.81
C SER A 649 -18.91 -1.85 16.63
N VAL A 650 -19.54 -2.84 17.30
CA VAL A 650 -18.90 -3.71 18.31
C VAL A 650 -18.43 -5.05 17.74
N GLY A 651 -18.40 -5.18 16.42
CA GLY A 651 -17.91 -6.35 15.70
C GLY A 651 -19.00 -7.36 15.33
N TYR A 652 -18.55 -8.51 14.80
CA TYR A 652 -19.40 -9.52 14.18
C TYR A 652 -19.12 -10.91 14.71
N ASN A 653 -20.10 -11.81 14.56
CA ASN A 653 -19.95 -13.25 14.81
C ASN A 653 -20.09 -13.99 13.47
N PRO A 654 -19.25 -15.01 13.21
CA PRO A 654 -19.43 -15.88 12.05
C PRO A 654 -20.84 -16.48 12.01
N ALA A 655 -21.44 -16.55 10.83
CA ALA A 655 -22.78 -17.08 10.63
C ALA A 655 -22.83 -18.15 9.51
N PRO A 656 -22.10 -19.28 9.66
CA PRO A 656 -22.14 -20.36 8.69
C PRO A 656 -23.49 -21.07 8.71
N LEU A 657 -24.03 -21.40 7.52
CA LEU A 657 -25.23 -22.21 7.41
C LEU A 657 -25.03 -23.63 7.95
N THR A 658 -23.80 -24.15 7.85
CA THR A 658 -23.41 -25.50 8.30
C THR A 658 -21.92 -25.56 8.60
N THR A 659 -21.50 -26.65 9.24
CA THR A 659 -20.08 -26.89 9.55
C THR A 659 -19.31 -27.47 8.35
N LYS A 660 -17.98 -27.31 8.35
CA LYS A 660 -17.07 -27.91 7.37
C LYS A 660 -17.21 -29.44 7.32
N GLY A 661 -17.12 -30.01 6.12
CA GLY A 661 -17.17 -31.44 5.89
C GLY A 661 -16.31 -31.85 4.69
N LYS A 662 -16.35 -33.12 4.31
CA LYS A 662 -15.54 -33.66 3.19
C LYS A 662 -15.78 -32.91 1.87
N HIS A 663 -17.03 -32.55 1.60
CA HIS A 663 -17.48 -31.85 0.39
C HIS A 663 -18.18 -30.53 0.71
N VAL A 664 -17.96 -30.01 1.93
CA VAL A 664 -18.54 -28.75 2.39
C VAL A 664 -17.43 -27.85 2.93
N HIS A 665 -17.26 -26.71 2.28
CA HIS A 665 -16.24 -25.72 2.58
C HIS A 665 -16.89 -24.46 3.12
N VAL A 666 -16.38 -23.90 4.20
CA VAL A 666 -16.84 -22.62 4.76
C VAL A 666 -15.73 -21.61 4.54
N ILE A 667 -16.05 -20.46 3.93
CA ILE A 667 -15.08 -19.43 3.56
C ILE A 667 -15.50 -18.03 4.06
N GLY A 668 -14.53 -17.13 4.09
CA GLY A 668 -14.74 -15.73 4.46
C GLY A 668 -15.24 -15.57 5.90
N ASP A 669 -16.05 -14.55 6.14
CA ASP A 669 -16.56 -14.22 7.48
C ASP A 669 -17.48 -15.29 8.06
N ALA A 670 -18.00 -16.20 7.24
CA ALA A 670 -18.75 -17.36 7.73
C ALA A 670 -17.84 -18.36 8.49
N ASP A 671 -16.55 -18.42 8.16
CA ASP A 671 -15.55 -19.22 8.86
C ASP A 671 -14.91 -18.42 10.02
N LYS A 672 -14.38 -17.26 9.66
CA LYS A 672 -13.72 -16.35 10.62
C LYS A 672 -13.83 -14.91 10.10
N VAL A 673 -14.40 -14.06 10.93
CA VAL A 673 -14.50 -12.62 10.63
C VAL A 673 -13.12 -12.03 10.40
N GLY A 674 -12.97 -11.32 9.28
CA GLY A 674 -11.69 -10.77 8.85
C GLY A 674 -11.81 -9.50 8.02
N ASN A 675 -11.08 -9.43 6.94
CA ASN A 675 -11.10 -8.35 5.96
C ASN A 675 -11.11 -8.92 4.53
N LEU A 676 -11.18 -8.05 3.50
CA LEU A 676 -11.23 -8.51 2.11
C LEU A 676 -10.09 -9.46 1.74
N ARG A 677 -8.88 -9.23 2.24
CA ARG A 677 -7.76 -10.14 2.00
C ARG A 677 -8.07 -11.56 2.49
N THR A 678 -8.51 -11.70 3.74
CA THR A 678 -8.79 -13.04 4.31
C THR A 678 -9.97 -13.70 3.62
N VAL A 679 -10.96 -12.93 3.19
CA VAL A 679 -12.13 -13.41 2.42
C VAL A 679 -11.71 -13.94 1.05
N ILE A 680 -10.98 -13.13 0.27
CA ILE A 680 -10.57 -13.48 -1.10
C ILE A 680 -9.54 -14.62 -1.08
N TRP A 681 -8.50 -14.52 -0.23
CA TRP A 681 -7.48 -15.58 -0.15
C TRP A 681 -8.07 -16.89 0.37
N GLY A 682 -9.04 -16.84 1.29
CA GLY A 682 -9.76 -18.04 1.75
C GLY A 682 -10.57 -18.73 0.64
N ALA A 683 -11.18 -17.95 -0.26
CA ALA A 683 -11.83 -18.50 -1.46
C ALA A 683 -10.80 -19.21 -2.38
N TRP A 684 -9.64 -18.58 -2.62
CA TRP A 684 -8.57 -19.19 -3.41
C TRP A 684 -8.01 -20.47 -2.78
N ASP A 685 -7.75 -20.47 -1.46
CA ASP A 685 -7.24 -21.65 -0.74
C ASP A 685 -8.16 -22.88 -0.86
N VAL A 686 -9.47 -22.66 -1.00
CA VAL A 686 -10.45 -23.72 -1.25
C VAL A 686 -10.51 -24.05 -2.74
N CYS A 687 -10.80 -23.06 -3.60
CA CYS A 687 -11.08 -23.29 -5.01
C CYS A 687 -9.89 -23.87 -5.79
N MET A 688 -8.64 -23.55 -5.41
CA MET A 688 -7.44 -24.12 -6.05
C MET A 688 -7.29 -25.63 -5.82
N LYS A 689 -8.00 -26.21 -4.84
CA LYS A 689 -7.95 -27.66 -4.50
C LYS A 689 -9.09 -28.45 -5.13
N LEU A 690 -10.15 -27.79 -5.63
CA LEU A 690 -11.30 -28.43 -6.26
C LEU A 690 -11.01 -28.82 -7.70
#